data_1f2e7876247d9c707d5db00747f1a784
#
_entry.id   1f2e7876247d9c707d5db00747f1a784
#
_cell.length_a   1.000
_cell.length_b   1.000
_cell.length_c   1.000
_cell.angle_alpha   90.00
_cell.angle_beta   90.00
_cell.angle_gamma   90.00
#
_symmetry.space_group_name_H-M   'P 1'
#
loop_
_entity.id
_entity.type
_entity.pdbx_description
1 polymer ?
#
loop_
_entity_poly.entity_id
_entity_poly.type
_entity_poly.pdbx_seq_one_letter_code
_entity_poly.pdbx_strand_id
1 'polypeptide(L)'
;MKKRKAIMASLLASVMALSALAGCSPKKAEDGTKAQGESGQEAGGNTDGSLVFAQDEFSSKFSPFFAETVPDQDVVNFVTAPLLPIDRSGAIIYKGIEGETKEYNGKEYTYKGISDLAVTENADGTVYYDFTLKDGVKFSDGKPLTADDVIFSMYVYADPTYDGSASFYSVPIQGMEEYRKGMEPLFKLILAAGEDNKDFSKWTEEQQTKFWADYKKAAEAFVKEIEDSLISSGSNKEGDSVAAFAANYGYEGLKEDATAMDFFNAMVAKYNGSVTDMSSAESAGTPFTELMESYKDYAVGVETGNSAPNISGIQKTGDNTVRVITTKVDAQAIYQLAMAISPLHYYGDPAQYDYANNKFGFPKGDLSSVRAKTTQPLGAGAYVFEKYENGVVSMKANENYYLGAPKTKSLKVNYVAQPDRVNAVLTGTADVTNPSYTNEIADAIKKANSNGEISGDKIYTSSVDALGYGYIGINAHNVSVNNEPGSEASKNLRRAFATIFSVYRDLAVSSYYGDRASVINYPITNTSWAAPQPTDDGYQIAFSKDAKGEPIYTSGMSDEDKYAAAKKAALGFLEAAGYTVADGKITAAPAGAKMEYEVIIPGSGTGDHPSFMILTEAQKAFAEIGMKLTINDVSNSADLWNKLQAKQAEMWCAAWQATPDPDMFQVYYSDIANGGANPGGSNYQYQIEDADLDTMILQARESTDQEYRKTMYKACLDKIIDWSCEVPIYQRKEVTIFSAQRVQVDTITPDMSPFYKWYTEIENLQLAK
;
A
#
# COMPACT_ATOMS: atom_id res chain seq x y z
N MET A 1 -19.16 30.07 -2.90
CA MET A 1 -18.51 29.28 -3.96
C MET A 1 -17.03 29.05 -3.69
N LYS A 2 -16.61 28.76 -2.43
CA LYS A 2 -15.21 28.43 -2.04
C LYS A 2 -15.08 27.14 -1.25
N LYS A 3 -16.11 26.30 -1.17
CA LYS A 3 -16.17 25.07 -0.34
C LYS A 3 -16.15 23.74 -1.12
N ARG A 4 -15.79 23.72 -2.41
CA ARG A 4 -15.83 22.50 -3.25
C ARG A 4 -14.48 22.02 -3.80
N LYS A 5 -13.34 22.62 -3.41
CA LYS A 5 -12.03 22.28 -3.99
C LYS A 5 -11.11 21.35 -3.17
N ALA A 6 -11.55 20.85 -2.02
CA ALA A 6 -10.67 20.08 -1.11
C ALA A 6 -10.95 18.56 -1.04
N ILE A 7 -11.87 18.01 -1.82
CA ILE A 7 -12.37 16.64 -1.60
C ILE A 7 -11.71 15.57 -2.50
N MET A 8 -10.89 15.94 -3.47
CA MET A 8 -10.41 14.96 -4.49
C MET A 8 -9.02 14.32 -4.25
N ALA A 9 -8.30 14.66 -3.20
CA ALA A 9 -6.92 14.18 -3.04
C ALA A 9 -6.71 13.07 -1.98
N SER A 10 -7.74 12.59 -1.31
CA SER A 10 -7.55 11.80 -0.07
C SER A 10 -8.07 10.36 -0.07
N LEU A 11 -8.49 9.80 -1.19
CA LEU A 11 -9.17 8.49 -1.21
C LEU A 11 -8.33 7.28 -1.67
N LEU A 12 -7.08 7.47 -2.06
CA LEU A 12 -6.27 6.37 -2.64
C LEU A 12 -5.41 5.57 -1.66
N ALA A 13 -5.32 5.94 -0.39
CA ALA A 13 -4.47 5.22 0.56
C ALA A 13 -5.20 4.22 1.48
N SER A 14 -6.52 4.17 1.46
CA SER A 14 -7.30 3.27 2.33
C SER A 14 -7.58 1.88 1.74
N VAL A 15 -7.34 1.67 0.46
CA VAL A 15 -7.71 0.43 -0.26
C VAL A 15 -6.72 -0.73 -0.07
N MET A 16 -5.48 -0.48 0.35
CA MET A 16 -4.50 -1.57 0.54
C MET A 16 -4.45 -2.17 1.96
N ALA A 17 -5.27 -1.71 2.90
CA ALA A 17 -5.22 -2.20 4.28
C ALA A 17 -6.09 -3.45 4.56
N LEU A 18 -6.98 -3.84 3.64
CA LEU A 18 -7.95 -4.92 3.87
C LEU A 18 -7.54 -6.31 3.37
N SER A 19 -6.51 -6.42 2.52
CA SER A 19 -6.10 -7.73 1.97
C SER A 19 -5.08 -8.51 2.81
N ALA A 20 -4.62 -8.00 3.96
CA ALA A 20 -3.59 -8.65 4.78
C ALA A 20 -4.10 -9.35 6.04
N LEU A 21 -5.40 -9.41 6.29
CA LEU A 21 -5.97 -9.98 7.53
C LEU A 21 -6.85 -11.24 7.32
N ALA A 22 -6.91 -11.80 6.12
CA ALA A 22 -7.54 -13.10 5.90
C ALA A 22 -6.49 -14.23 5.98
N GLY A 23 -6.14 -14.67 7.17
CA GLY A 23 -5.16 -15.72 7.41
C GLY A 23 -5.48 -16.60 8.61
N CYS A 24 -6.24 -17.66 8.37
CA CYS A 24 -6.17 -18.98 9.01
C CYS A 24 -6.53 -19.15 10.49
N SER A 25 -7.73 -19.67 10.72
CA SER A 25 -7.98 -20.57 11.85
C SER A 25 -7.90 -22.03 11.41
N PRO A 26 -7.20 -22.93 12.13
CA PRO A 26 -7.19 -24.33 11.79
C PRO A 26 -8.47 -25.02 12.29
N LYS A 27 -9.33 -25.50 11.38
CA LYS A 27 -10.38 -26.45 11.72
C LYS A 27 -9.83 -27.87 11.66
N LYS A 28 -9.99 -28.59 12.77
CA LYS A 28 -9.81 -30.06 12.85
C LYS A 28 -10.68 -30.76 11.80
N ALA A 29 -10.06 -31.69 11.11
CA ALA A 29 -10.73 -32.60 10.18
C ALA A 29 -11.60 -33.58 10.94
N GLU A 30 -12.87 -33.69 10.57
CA GLU A 30 -13.67 -34.92 10.65
C GLU A 30 -14.36 -35.17 9.32
N ASP A 31 -14.18 -36.37 8.91
CA ASP A 31 -14.46 -37.24 7.81
C ASP A 31 -15.72 -37.01 6.94
N GLY A 32 -15.50 -37.12 5.62
CA GLY A 32 -16.42 -37.83 4.73
C GLY A 32 -17.35 -36.99 3.85
N THR A 33 -16.97 -36.64 2.63
CA THR A 33 -17.55 -37.22 1.40
C THR A 33 -16.90 -36.61 0.12
N LYS A 34 -16.67 -37.50 -0.84
CA LYS A 34 -16.00 -37.25 -2.12
C LYS A 34 -16.85 -36.38 -3.04
N ALA A 35 -16.26 -35.33 -3.63
CA ALA A 35 -16.59 -34.90 -4.97
C ALA A 35 -15.30 -34.91 -5.79
N GLN A 36 -15.28 -35.77 -6.80
CA GLN A 36 -14.19 -35.91 -7.77
C GLN A 36 -14.19 -34.70 -8.70
N GLY A 37 -13.06 -34.01 -8.75
CA GLY A 37 -12.62 -33.20 -9.85
C GLY A 37 -11.16 -33.61 -10.09
N GLU A 38 -10.95 -34.61 -10.97
CA GLU A 38 -9.63 -35.03 -11.40
C GLU A 38 -8.96 -33.93 -12.21
N SER A 39 -7.86 -33.37 -11.72
CA SER A 39 -6.72 -33.02 -12.55
C SER A 39 -5.44 -33.46 -11.80
N GLY A 40 -5.19 -34.75 -11.86
CA GLY A 40 -3.91 -35.32 -11.49
C GLY A 40 -2.86 -34.85 -12.50
N GLN A 41 -2.07 -33.87 -12.13
CA GLN A 41 -0.78 -33.64 -12.74
C GLN A 41 0.24 -34.46 -11.96
N GLU A 42 0.80 -35.48 -12.61
CA GLU A 42 1.93 -36.27 -12.09
C GLU A 42 3.05 -35.31 -11.67
N ALA A 43 3.66 -35.55 -10.51
CA ALA A 43 4.83 -34.87 -9.97
C ALA A 43 6.07 -35.12 -10.87
N GLY A 44 6.09 -34.49 -12.04
CA GLY A 44 7.27 -34.34 -12.87
C GLY A 44 7.77 -32.91 -12.74
N GLY A 45 8.92 -32.71 -12.09
CA GLY A 45 9.55 -31.39 -12.00
C GLY A 45 9.68 -30.74 -13.38
N ASN A 46 9.67 -29.42 -13.43
CA ASN A 46 9.79 -28.65 -14.67
C ASN A 46 11.07 -29.02 -15.42
N THR A 47 10.92 -29.70 -16.56
CA THR A 47 12.04 -30.24 -17.36
C THR A 47 12.29 -29.42 -18.64
N ASP A 48 11.49 -28.39 -18.93
CA ASP A 48 11.56 -27.62 -20.19
C ASP A 48 12.54 -26.44 -20.15
N GLY A 49 13.30 -26.28 -19.03
CA GLY A 49 14.28 -25.18 -18.88
C GLY A 49 13.68 -23.81 -18.61
N SER A 50 12.39 -23.71 -18.31
CA SER A 50 11.76 -22.47 -17.86
C SER A 50 12.05 -22.21 -16.39
N LEU A 51 12.19 -20.95 -16.00
CA LEU A 51 12.03 -20.51 -14.61
C LEU A 51 10.53 -20.45 -14.30
N VAL A 52 10.10 -21.05 -13.19
CA VAL A 52 8.69 -21.02 -12.77
C VAL A 52 8.55 -20.22 -11.47
N PHE A 53 7.83 -19.12 -11.56
CA PHE A 53 7.43 -18.29 -10.42
C PHE A 53 5.99 -18.60 -10.03
N ALA A 54 5.81 -19.05 -8.78
CA ALA A 54 4.49 -19.34 -8.23
C ALA A 54 4.03 -18.20 -7.33
N GLN A 55 2.81 -17.72 -7.56
CA GLN A 55 2.22 -16.59 -6.80
C GLN A 55 0.71 -16.75 -6.58
N ASP A 56 0.05 -15.68 -6.12
CA ASP A 56 -1.39 -15.65 -5.92
C ASP A 56 -2.16 -15.62 -7.25
N GLU A 57 -3.47 -15.77 -7.18
CA GLU A 57 -4.34 -15.83 -8.36
C GLU A 57 -4.36 -14.50 -9.12
N PHE A 58 -4.42 -14.58 -10.44
CA PHE A 58 -4.49 -13.41 -11.32
C PHE A 58 -5.92 -12.90 -11.46
N SER A 59 -6.08 -11.57 -11.55
CA SER A 59 -7.31 -10.97 -12.09
C SER A 59 -7.28 -10.85 -13.62
N SER A 60 -6.17 -11.25 -14.26
CA SER A 60 -5.95 -11.26 -15.70
C SER A 60 -5.95 -9.90 -16.38
N LYS A 61 -5.71 -8.84 -15.63
CA LYS A 61 -5.51 -7.46 -16.12
C LYS A 61 -4.02 -7.14 -16.27
N PHE A 62 -3.36 -7.74 -17.23
CA PHE A 62 -1.92 -7.54 -17.49
C PHE A 62 -1.66 -6.25 -18.27
N SER A 63 -2.07 -5.12 -17.75
CA SER A 63 -1.95 -3.81 -18.42
C SER A 63 -1.06 -2.87 -17.62
N PRO A 64 -0.08 -2.18 -18.23
CA PRO A 64 0.70 -1.16 -17.54
C PRO A 64 -0.16 -0.01 -17.01
N PHE A 65 -1.37 0.18 -17.55
CA PHE A 65 -2.29 1.24 -17.15
C PHE A 65 -3.37 0.78 -16.16
N PHE A 66 -3.77 -0.49 -16.18
CA PHE A 66 -4.95 -0.98 -15.45
C PHE A 66 -4.72 -2.21 -14.59
N ALA A 67 -3.46 -2.68 -14.41
CA ALA A 67 -3.17 -3.73 -13.44
C ALA A 67 -3.36 -3.21 -12.01
N GLU A 68 -4.19 -3.90 -11.21
CA GLU A 68 -4.56 -3.49 -9.85
C GLU A 68 -4.01 -4.44 -8.80
N THR A 69 -3.99 -5.75 -9.10
CA THR A 69 -3.50 -6.77 -8.16
C THR A 69 -1.99 -6.95 -8.26
N VAL A 70 -1.35 -7.34 -7.15
CA VAL A 70 0.10 -7.62 -7.12
C VAL A 70 0.50 -8.69 -8.15
N PRO A 71 -0.23 -9.83 -8.30
CA PRO A 71 0.10 -10.84 -9.32
C PRO A 71 0.10 -10.28 -10.74
N ASP A 72 -0.88 -9.43 -11.08
CA ASP A 72 -0.95 -8.84 -12.41
C ASP A 72 0.14 -7.81 -12.63
N GLN A 73 0.44 -6.98 -11.60
CA GLN A 73 1.53 -6.01 -11.64
C GLN A 73 2.90 -6.68 -11.79
N ASP A 74 3.13 -7.82 -11.16
CA ASP A 74 4.39 -8.58 -11.31
C ASP A 74 4.57 -9.03 -12.77
N VAL A 75 3.50 -9.49 -13.45
CA VAL A 75 3.56 -9.80 -14.90
C VAL A 75 3.90 -8.56 -15.71
N VAL A 76 3.29 -7.41 -15.42
CA VAL A 76 3.57 -6.14 -16.09
C VAL A 76 5.03 -5.72 -15.86
N ASN A 77 5.57 -5.88 -14.65
CA ASN A 77 6.94 -5.52 -14.31
C ASN A 77 7.99 -6.34 -15.09
N PHE A 78 7.72 -7.60 -15.43
CA PHE A 78 8.59 -8.38 -16.30
C PHE A 78 8.62 -7.85 -17.74
N VAL A 79 7.55 -7.23 -18.19
CA VAL A 79 7.35 -6.83 -19.60
C VAL A 79 7.67 -5.36 -19.84
N THR A 80 7.62 -4.51 -18.82
CA THR A 80 7.78 -3.05 -18.96
C THR A 80 9.10 -2.55 -18.36
N ALA A 81 9.52 -1.33 -18.75
CA ALA A 81 10.61 -0.61 -18.14
C ALA A 81 10.07 0.73 -17.58
N PRO A 82 10.42 1.07 -16.33
CA PRO A 82 10.04 2.36 -15.76
C PRO A 82 10.86 3.50 -16.40
N LEU A 83 10.29 4.70 -16.47
CA LEU A 83 11.02 5.89 -16.93
C LEU A 83 12.22 6.18 -16.04
N LEU A 84 12.05 6.07 -14.73
CA LEU A 84 13.12 6.22 -13.74
C LEU A 84 13.23 4.94 -12.90
N PRO A 85 14.43 4.37 -12.74
CA PRO A 85 14.65 3.29 -11.80
C PRO A 85 14.73 3.81 -10.37
N ILE A 86 14.56 2.90 -9.42
CA ILE A 86 14.73 3.16 -7.98
C ILE A 86 15.89 2.32 -7.45
N ASP A 87 16.50 2.77 -6.35
CA ASP A 87 17.50 2.00 -5.63
C ASP A 87 16.85 1.03 -4.60
N ARG A 88 17.69 0.31 -3.84
CA ARG A 88 17.24 -0.65 -2.82
C ARG A 88 16.51 0.00 -1.64
N SER A 89 16.67 1.31 -1.44
CA SER A 89 15.95 2.06 -0.42
C SER A 89 14.62 2.68 -0.92
N GLY A 90 14.30 2.51 -2.20
CA GLY A 90 13.15 3.11 -2.86
C GLY A 90 13.37 4.54 -3.35
N ALA A 91 14.59 5.06 -3.25
CA ALA A 91 14.93 6.39 -3.76
C ALA A 91 15.11 6.38 -5.29
N ILE A 92 14.67 7.47 -5.93
CA ILE A 92 14.79 7.64 -7.38
C ILE A 92 16.26 7.76 -7.80
N ILE A 93 16.59 7.15 -8.92
CA ILE A 93 17.90 7.28 -9.60
C ILE A 93 17.78 8.35 -10.67
N TYR A 94 18.64 9.38 -10.57
CA TYR A 94 18.61 10.54 -11.47
C TYR A 94 19.50 10.35 -12.72
N LYS A 95 20.56 9.55 -12.64
CA LYS A 95 21.51 9.31 -13.72
C LYS A 95 21.50 7.85 -14.16
N GLY A 96 20.35 7.41 -14.69
CA GLY A 96 20.14 6.02 -15.04
C GLY A 96 20.93 5.59 -16.30
N ILE A 97 21.24 6.49 -17.24
CA ILE A 97 21.88 6.15 -18.52
C ILE A 97 23.30 5.62 -18.30
N GLU A 98 24.12 6.35 -17.57
CA GLU A 98 25.46 5.92 -17.20
C GLU A 98 25.47 4.97 -16.01
N GLY A 99 24.52 5.16 -15.12
CA GLY A 99 24.37 4.48 -13.85
C GLY A 99 24.81 5.34 -12.68
N GLU A 100 24.05 5.24 -11.58
CA GLU A 100 24.33 5.92 -10.33
C GLU A 100 24.70 4.90 -9.26
N THR A 101 25.86 5.07 -8.64
CA THR A 101 26.35 4.15 -7.60
C THR A 101 25.98 4.67 -6.23
N LYS A 102 25.30 3.82 -5.43
CA LYS A 102 24.92 4.11 -4.04
C LYS A 102 25.27 2.93 -3.13
N GLU A 103 25.54 3.24 -1.87
CA GLU A 103 25.79 2.24 -0.84
C GLU A 103 24.45 1.69 -0.29
N TYR A 104 24.39 0.38 -0.08
CA TYR A 104 23.31 -0.28 0.63
C TYR A 104 23.86 -1.47 1.41
N ASN A 105 23.57 -1.57 2.70
CA ASN A 105 24.08 -2.62 3.61
C ASN A 105 25.63 -2.76 3.56
N GLY A 106 26.36 -1.63 3.47
CA GLY A 106 27.81 -1.61 3.44
C GLY A 106 28.44 -2.08 2.13
N LYS A 107 27.66 -2.17 1.04
CA LYS A 107 28.12 -2.52 -0.31
C LYS A 107 27.68 -1.47 -1.32
N GLU A 108 28.51 -1.26 -2.34
CA GLU A 108 28.19 -0.37 -3.46
C GLU A 108 27.41 -1.10 -4.55
N TYR A 109 26.32 -0.48 -5.03
CA TYR A 109 25.48 -0.95 -6.13
C TYR A 109 25.32 0.14 -7.18
N THR A 110 25.44 -0.22 -8.46
CA THR A 110 25.23 0.70 -9.58
C THR A 110 23.87 0.44 -10.23
N TYR A 111 23.00 1.44 -10.20
CA TYR A 111 21.64 1.38 -10.72
C TYR A 111 21.58 2.02 -12.09
N LYS A 112 21.07 1.29 -13.08
CA LYS A 112 20.94 1.74 -14.46
C LYS A 112 19.49 1.75 -14.92
N GLY A 113 19.16 2.68 -15.83
CA GLY A 113 17.82 2.86 -16.37
C GLY A 113 17.81 3.30 -17.83
N ILE A 114 16.63 3.64 -18.30
CA ILE A 114 16.39 4.08 -19.67
C ILE A 114 16.45 5.61 -19.83
N SER A 115 16.56 6.36 -18.72
CA SER A 115 16.64 7.82 -18.78
C SER A 115 17.49 8.42 -17.67
N ASP A 116 17.90 9.67 -17.90
CA ASP A 116 18.38 10.61 -16.88
C ASP A 116 17.31 11.64 -16.58
N LEU A 117 17.33 12.18 -15.36
CA LEU A 117 16.46 13.26 -14.89
C LEU A 117 17.29 14.43 -14.38
N ALA A 118 16.98 15.64 -14.83
CA ALA A 118 17.41 16.89 -14.20
C ALA A 118 16.20 17.63 -13.62
N VAL A 119 16.30 18.07 -12.37
CA VAL A 119 15.24 18.82 -11.69
C VAL A 119 15.73 20.25 -11.48
N THR A 120 14.90 21.23 -11.82
CA THR A 120 15.20 22.66 -11.64
C THR A 120 14.02 23.35 -10.99
N GLU A 121 14.22 23.85 -9.78
CA GLU A 121 13.27 24.74 -9.11
C GLU A 121 13.48 26.18 -9.59
N ASN A 122 12.43 26.80 -10.08
CA ASN A 122 12.49 28.15 -10.62
C ASN A 122 12.05 29.20 -9.58
N ALA A 123 12.51 30.43 -9.74
CA ALA A 123 12.20 31.51 -8.82
C ALA A 123 10.69 31.90 -8.76
N ASP A 124 9.89 31.49 -9.75
CA ASP A 124 8.44 31.66 -9.79
C ASP A 124 7.67 30.52 -9.10
N GLY A 125 8.39 29.56 -8.52
CA GLY A 125 7.83 28.40 -7.82
C GLY A 125 7.51 27.21 -8.72
N THR A 126 7.68 27.33 -10.05
CA THR A 126 7.55 26.19 -10.96
C THR A 126 8.74 25.24 -10.83
N VAL A 127 8.53 23.95 -11.10
CA VAL A 127 9.62 22.96 -11.15
C VAL A 127 9.66 22.30 -12.52
N TYR A 128 10.85 22.23 -13.10
CA TYR A 128 11.10 21.54 -14.34
C TYR A 128 11.71 20.17 -14.05
N TYR A 129 11.10 19.14 -14.60
CA TYR A 129 11.61 17.77 -14.64
C TYR A 129 12.00 17.46 -16.09
N ASP A 130 13.30 17.53 -16.39
CA ASP A 130 13.85 17.30 -17.72
C ASP A 130 14.34 15.87 -17.85
N PHE A 131 13.64 15.07 -18.62
CA PHE A 131 13.98 13.69 -18.93
C PHE A 131 14.79 13.63 -20.22
N THR A 132 15.91 12.90 -20.19
CA THR A 132 16.71 12.54 -21.36
C THR A 132 16.69 11.03 -21.51
N LEU A 133 16.16 10.51 -22.61
CA LEU A 133 16.10 9.07 -22.88
C LEU A 133 17.43 8.56 -23.42
N LYS A 134 17.78 7.34 -23.02
CA LYS A 134 18.94 6.62 -23.53
C LYS A 134 18.74 6.25 -25.01
N ASP A 135 19.70 6.57 -25.83
CA ASP A 135 19.67 6.22 -27.24
C ASP A 135 19.64 4.70 -27.46
N GLY A 136 18.88 4.26 -28.46
CA GLY A 136 18.83 2.87 -28.91
C GLY A 136 18.05 1.91 -28.02
N VAL A 137 17.31 2.39 -27.00
CA VAL A 137 16.35 1.57 -26.25
C VAL A 137 15.21 1.15 -27.19
N LYS A 138 14.83 -0.12 -27.12
CA LYS A 138 13.76 -0.71 -27.95
C LYS A 138 12.73 -1.40 -27.08
N PHE A 139 11.52 -1.38 -27.57
CA PHE A 139 10.48 -2.30 -27.12
C PHE A 139 10.80 -3.74 -27.55
N SER A 140 10.13 -4.68 -26.95
CA SER A 140 10.34 -6.11 -27.20
C SER A 140 10.06 -6.54 -28.64
N ASP A 141 9.25 -5.79 -29.39
CA ASP A 141 8.99 -5.98 -30.83
C ASP A 141 10.06 -5.35 -31.75
N GLY A 142 11.10 -4.75 -31.16
CA GLY A 142 12.25 -4.16 -31.86
C GLY A 142 12.07 -2.71 -32.29
N LYS A 143 10.91 -2.09 -32.09
CA LYS A 143 10.68 -0.67 -32.37
C LYS A 143 11.36 0.22 -31.32
N PRO A 144 11.85 1.42 -31.71
CA PRO A 144 12.52 2.32 -30.78
C PRO A 144 11.54 2.88 -29.74
N LEU A 145 12.04 3.10 -28.52
CA LEU A 145 11.36 3.87 -27.47
C LEU A 145 11.82 5.33 -27.60
N THR A 146 10.88 6.26 -27.67
CA THR A 146 11.12 7.68 -27.94
C THR A 146 10.34 8.59 -26.98
N ALA A 147 10.57 9.90 -27.05
CA ALA A 147 9.82 10.90 -26.32
C ALA A 147 8.30 10.85 -26.59
N ASP A 148 7.91 10.40 -27.80
CA ASP A 148 6.50 10.28 -28.15
C ASP A 148 5.77 9.18 -27.35
N ASP A 149 6.48 8.08 -27.03
CA ASP A 149 5.95 7.01 -26.17
C ASP A 149 5.79 7.47 -24.71
N VAL A 150 6.73 8.30 -24.23
CA VAL A 150 6.64 8.90 -22.89
C VAL A 150 5.44 9.82 -22.80
N ILE A 151 5.28 10.73 -23.77
CA ILE A 151 4.15 11.66 -23.85
C ILE A 151 2.83 10.91 -23.99
N PHE A 152 2.75 9.93 -24.88
CA PHE A 152 1.58 9.06 -25.01
C PHE A 152 1.19 8.44 -23.66
N SER A 153 2.15 7.84 -22.95
CA SER A 153 1.90 7.20 -21.65
C SER A 153 1.37 8.21 -20.63
N MET A 154 1.96 9.42 -20.57
CA MET A 154 1.48 10.49 -19.68
C MET A 154 0.05 10.91 -20.01
N TYR A 155 -0.30 11.03 -21.30
CA TYR A 155 -1.64 11.43 -21.71
C TYR A 155 -2.70 10.35 -21.45
N VAL A 156 -2.35 9.05 -21.49
CA VAL A 156 -3.24 7.98 -21.06
C VAL A 156 -3.61 8.12 -19.59
N TYR A 157 -2.61 8.32 -18.71
CA TYR A 157 -2.84 8.52 -17.27
C TYR A 157 -3.55 9.85 -16.95
N ALA A 158 -3.37 10.87 -17.81
CA ALA A 158 -4.00 12.17 -17.65
C ALA A 158 -5.41 12.25 -18.25
N ASP A 159 -5.86 11.27 -19.02
CA ASP A 159 -7.18 11.32 -19.67
C ASP A 159 -8.30 11.47 -18.64
N PRO A 160 -9.32 12.31 -18.90
CA PRO A 160 -10.46 12.48 -17.99
C PRO A 160 -11.21 11.19 -17.65
N THR A 161 -11.15 10.17 -18.55
CA THR A 161 -11.82 8.87 -18.38
C THR A 161 -10.92 7.79 -17.81
N TYR A 162 -9.67 8.12 -17.45
CA TYR A 162 -8.80 7.17 -16.79
C TYR A 162 -9.34 6.81 -15.41
N ASP A 163 -9.54 5.52 -15.16
CA ASP A 163 -10.11 4.93 -13.95
C ASP A 163 -9.23 3.83 -13.35
N GLY A 164 -7.96 3.75 -13.78
CA GLY A 164 -6.97 2.85 -13.15
C GLY A 164 -6.46 3.41 -11.81
N SER A 165 -5.64 2.62 -11.13
CA SER A 165 -5.13 2.92 -9.77
C SER A 165 -4.06 4.01 -9.70
N ALA A 166 -3.43 4.40 -10.82
CA ALA A 166 -2.40 5.43 -10.82
C ALA A 166 -2.98 6.83 -10.63
N SER A 167 -2.29 7.63 -9.82
CA SER A 167 -2.72 9.01 -9.48
C SER A 167 -1.94 10.10 -10.21
N PHE A 168 -1.36 9.80 -11.37
CA PHE A 168 -0.57 10.74 -12.17
C PHE A 168 -1.29 12.08 -12.41
N TYR A 169 -2.60 12.03 -12.64
CA TYR A 169 -3.43 13.23 -12.86
C TYR A 169 -3.54 14.17 -11.63
N SER A 170 -3.14 13.69 -10.44
CA SER A 170 -3.12 14.51 -9.22
C SER A 170 -1.85 15.35 -9.09
N VAL A 171 -0.79 15.02 -9.84
CA VAL A 171 0.43 15.83 -9.90
C VAL A 171 0.10 17.22 -10.42
N PRO A 172 0.57 18.31 -9.76
CA PRO A 172 0.23 19.67 -10.12
C PRO A 172 0.94 20.14 -11.40
N ILE A 173 0.81 19.35 -12.49
CA ILE A 173 1.38 19.67 -13.80
C ILE A 173 0.63 20.86 -14.39
N GLN A 174 1.37 21.82 -14.92
CA GLN A 174 0.81 23.02 -15.54
C GLN A 174 -0.15 22.64 -16.68
N GLY A 175 -1.40 23.09 -16.61
CA GLY A 175 -2.43 22.80 -17.60
C GLY A 175 -3.18 21.46 -17.41
N MET A 176 -2.85 20.65 -16.40
CA MET A 176 -3.54 19.39 -16.12
C MET A 176 -5.02 19.59 -15.79
N GLU A 177 -5.32 20.52 -14.89
CA GLU A 177 -6.72 20.85 -14.51
C GLU A 177 -7.50 21.36 -15.73
N GLU A 178 -6.90 22.25 -16.54
CA GLU A 178 -7.50 22.80 -17.75
C GLU A 178 -7.75 21.74 -18.82
N TYR A 179 -6.87 20.76 -18.94
CA TYR A 179 -7.05 19.64 -19.85
C TYR A 179 -8.18 18.72 -19.40
N ARG A 180 -8.24 18.37 -18.13
CA ARG A 180 -9.23 17.41 -17.60
C ARG A 180 -10.62 18.01 -17.41
N LYS A 181 -10.74 19.31 -17.13
CA LYS A 181 -12.05 19.97 -16.94
C LYS A 181 -12.88 19.96 -18.22
N GLY A 182 -14.19 20.08 -18.09
CA GLY A 182 -15.11 20.18 -19.23
C GLY A 182 -15.33 18.86 -19.98
N MET A 183 -14.89 17.74 -19.39
CA MET A 183 -15.18 16.39 -19.86
C MET A 183 -15.44 15.48 -18.66
N GLU A 184 -16.47 14.67 -18.72
CA GLU A 184 -16.83 13.70 -17.67
C GLU A 184 -17.16 12.36 -18.29
N PRO A 185 -16.87 11.23 -17.64
CA PRO A 185 -17.31 9.91 -18.08
C PRO A 185 -18.82 9.85 -18.20
N LEU A 186 -19.33 9.26 -19.28
CA LEU A 186 -20.75 9.06 -19.51
C LEU A 186 -21.42 8.29 -18.36
N PHE A 187 -20.73 7.32 -17.79
CA PHE A 187 -21.15 6.59 -16.58
C PHE A 187 -21.55 7.54 -15.45
N LYS A 188 -20.66 8.48 -15.13
CA LYS A 188 -20.87 9.45 -14.03
C LYS A 188 -22.03 10.41 -14.33
N LEU A 189 -22.16 10.82 -15.58
CA LEU A 189 -23.24 11.71 -16.02
C LEU A 189 -24.61 11.06 -15.92
N ILE A 190 -24.77 9.82 -16.41
CA ILE A 190 -26.04 9.09 -16.34
C ILE A 190 -26.39 8.78 -14.88
N LEU A 191 -25.41 8.37 -14.06
CA LEU A 191 -25.63 8.10 -12.63
C LEU A 191 -26.10 9.37 -11.90
N ALA A 192 -25.45 10.50 -12.14
CA ALA A 192 -25.81 11.77 -11.51
C ALA A 192 -27.19 12.31 -11.98
N ALA A 193 -27.57 12.04 -13.22
CA ALA A 193 -28.86 12.45 -13.75
C ALA A 193 -30.03 11.62 -13.18
N GLY A 194 -29.79 10.39 -12.76
CA GLY A 194 -30.79 9.48 -12.22
C GLY A 194 -31.61 8.75 -13.28
N GLU A 195 -32.30 7.69 -12.85
CA GLU A 195 -33.10 6.81 -13.74
C GLU A 195 -34.25 7.55 -14.42
N ASP A 196 -34.86 8.50 -13.71
CA ASP A 196 -36.03 9.25 -14.20
C ASP A 196 -35.68 10.44 -15.11
N ASN A 197 -34.38 10.61 -15.44
CA ASN A 197 -33.92 11.70 -16.30
C ASN A 197 -34.65 11.71 -17.66
N LYS A 198 -35.00 12.89 -18.14
CA LYS A 198 -35.66 13.13 -19.46
C LYS A 198 -34.82 14.06 -20.37
N ASP A 199 -33.65 14.48 -19.92
CA ASP A 199 -32.70 15.23 -20.75
C ASP A 199 -31.72 14.24 -21.41
N PHE A 200 -31.88 14.05 -22.69
CA PHE A 200 -31.04 13.18 -23.52
C PHE A 200 -30.12 13.99 -24.45
N SER A 201 -29.73 15.20 -24.06
CA SER A 201 -28.84 16.06 -24.86
C SER A 201 -27.42 15.50 -24.99
N LYS A 202 -26.98 14.61 -24.07
CA LYS A 202 -25.62 14.05 -24.03
C LYS A 202 -25.55 12.54 -24.24
N TRP A 203 -26.67 11.84 -24.18
CA TRP A 203 -26.81 10.40 -24.44
C TRP A 203 -28.23 10.10 -24.90
N THR A 204 -28.48 8.88 -25.35
CA THR A 204 -29.81 8.47 -25.83
C THR A 204 -30.65 7.85 -24.71
N GLU A 205 -31.99 7.87 -24.86
CA GLU A 205 -32.89 7.17 -23.93
C GLU A 205 -32.59 5.67 -23.84
N GLU A 206 -32.20 5.06 -24.97
CA GLU A 206 -31.82 3.65 -25.06
C GLU A 206 -30.55 3.39 -24.19
N GLN A 207 -29.52 4.25 -24.30
CA GLN A 207 -28.33 4.16 -23.49
C GLN A 207 -28.66 4.26 -21.99
N GLN A 208 -29.51 5.21 -21.56
CA GLN A 208 -29.93 5.34 -20.18
C GLN A 208 -30.67 4.09 -19.68
N THR A 209 -31.62 3.58 -20.48
CA THR A 209 -32.41 2.39 -20.12
C THR A 209 -31.51 1.17 -19.94
N LYS A 210 -30.58 0.94 -20.88
CA LYS A 210 -29.61 -0.15 -20.80
C LYS A 210 -28.68 0.04 -19.59
N PHE A 211 -28.18 1.26 -19.37
CA PHE A 211 -27.34 1.58 -18.23
C PHE A 211 -27.97 1.15 -16.90
N TRP A 212 -29.19 1.60 -16.64
CA TRP A 212 -29.86 1.30 -15.35
C TRP A 212 -30.21 -0.17 -15.20
N ALA A 213 -30.51 -0.88 -16.28
CA ALA A 213 -30.73 -2.32 -16.24
C ALA A 213 -29.43 -3.07 -15.85
N ASP A 214 -28.33 -2.73 -16.52
CA ASP A 214 -27.02 -3.35 -16.26
C ASP A 214 -26.45 -2.94 -14.89
N TYR A 215 -26.63 -1.69 -14.50
CA TYR A 215 -26.23 -1.16 -13.18
C TYR A 215 -26.91 -1.92 -12.04
N LYS A 216 -28.24 -2.11 -12.12
CA LYS A 216 -28.99 -2.84 -11.09
C LYS A 216 -28.55 -4.31 -11.02
N LYS A 217 -28.37 -4.96 -12.16
CA LYS A 217 -27.87 -6.34 -12.23
C LYS A 217 -26.49 -6.47 -11.58
N ALA A 218 -25.58 -5.54 -11.88
CA ALA A 218 -24.26 -5.52 -11.29
C ALA A 218 -24.28 -5.22 -9.77
N ALA A 219 -25.15 -4.32 -9.32
CA ALA A 219 -25.34 -4.02 -7.90
C ALA A 219 -25.84 -5.23 -7.10
N GLU A 220 -26.82 -5.97 -7.66
CA GLU A 220 -27.30 -7.22 -7.07
C GLU A 220 -26.20 -8.28 -7.00
N ALA A 221 -25.38 -8.42 -8.05
CA ALA A 221 -24.26 -9.36 -8.08
C ALA A 221 -23.18 -8.96 -7.05
N PHE A 222 -22.86 -7.67 -6.93
CA PHE A 222 -21.91 -7.16 -5.98
C PHE A 222 -22.32 -7.46 -4.52
N VAL A 223 -23.57 -7.17 -4.17
CA VAL A 223 -24.12 -7.49 -2.86
C VAL A 223 -24.11 -9.00 -2.62
N LYS A 224 -24.44 -9.81 -3.64
CA LYS A 224 -24.43 -11.27 -3.54
C LYS A 224 -23.04 -11.82 -3.20
N GLU A 225 -21.96 -11.28 -3.75
CA GLU A 225 -20.60 -11.69 -3.39
C GLU A 225 -20.28 -11.37 -1.93
N ILE A 226 -20.76 -10.22 -1.41
CA ILE A 226 -20.62 -9.86 0.01
C ILE A 226 -21.40 -10.87 0.88
N GLU A 227 -22.65 -11.18 0.53
CA GLU A 227 -23.47 -12.15 1.24
C GLU A 227 -22.78 -13.53 1.28
N ASP A 228 -22.28 -14.01 0.15
CA ASP A 228 -21.58 -15.30 0.05
C ASP A 228 -20.30 -15.33 0.90
N SER A 229 -19.57 -14.23 0.94
CA SER A 229 -18.39 -14.07 1.80
C SER A 229 -18.76 -14.14 3.29
N LEU A 230 -19.82 -13.46 3.72
CA LEU A 230 -20.30 -13.48 5.09
C LEU A 230 -20.84 -14.85 5.51
N ILE A 231 -21.48 -15.59 4.60
CA ILE A 231 -21.93 -16.96 4.85
C ILE A 231 -20.69 -17.88 4.99
N SER A 232 -19.73 -17.77 4.10
CA SER A 232 -18.52 -18.61 4.12
C SER A 232 -17.66 -18.40 5.37
N SER A 233 -17.61 -17.17 5.88
CA SER A 233 -16.93 -16.82 7.14
C SER A 233 -17.71 -17.25 8.39
N GLY A 234 -18.98 -17.64 8.25
CA GLY A 234 -19.86 -17.97 9.35
C GLY A 234 -20.44 -16.77 10.11
N SER A 235 -20.26 -15.56 9.60
CA SER A 235 -20.83 -14.32 10.16
C SER A 235 -22.34 -14.24 9.96
N ASN A 236 -22.82 -14.79 8.83
CA ASN A 236 -24.23 -14.95 8.51
C ASN A 236 -24.52 -16.39 8.06
N LYS A 237 -25.79 -16.70 7.88
CA LYS A 237 -26.27 -17.98 7.36
C LYS A 237 -27.20 -17.78 6.16
N GLU A 238 -27.33 -18.80 5.35
CA GLU A 238 -28.28 -18.82 4.24
C GLU A 238 -29.71 -18.54 4.73
N GLY A 239 -30.38 -17.58 4.07
CA GLY A 239 -31.75 -17.16 4.41
C GLY A 239 -31.83 -15.99 5.40
N ASP A 240 -30.73 -15.43 5.87
CA ASP A 240 -30.75 -14.17 6.60
C ASP A 240 -31.26 -13.04 5.69
N SER A 241 -31.82 -11.97 6.27
CA SER A 241 -32.27 -10.80 5.50
C SER A 241 -31.09 -9.96 5.02
N VAL A 242 -31.30 -9.21 3.92
CA VAL A 242 -30.31 -8.25 3.43
C VAL A 242 -29.89 -7.26 4.52
N ALA A 243 -30.84 -6.83 5.36
CA ALA A 243 -30.55 -5.96 6.50
C ALA A 243 -29.59 -6.62 7.51
N ALA A 244 -29.71 -7.94 7.74
CA ALA A 244 -28.80 -8.67 8.62
C ALA A 244 -27.41 -8.81 8.01
N PHE A 245 -27.31 -9.07 6.71
CA PHE A 245 -26.01 -9.05 5.99
C PHE A 245 -25.37 -7.67 6.05
N ALA A 246 -26.14 -6.62 5.75
CA ALA A 246 -25.65 -5.25 5.78
C ALA A 246 -25.14 -4.85 7.18
N ALA A 247 -25.88 -5.19 8.26
CA ALA A 247 -25.48 -4.89 9.63
C ALA A 247 -24.14 -5.58 9.99
N ASN A 248 -23.99 -6.86 9.64
CA ASN A 248 -22.74 -7.60 9.86
C ASN A 248 -21.58 -7.13 8.98
N TYR A 249 -21.89 -6.46 7.87
CA TYR A 249 -20.91 -5.81 7.00
C TYR A 249 -20.56 -4.38 7.42
N GLY A 250 -21.19 -3.88 8.51
CA GLY A 250 -20.93 -2.54 9.05
C GLY A 250 -21.88 -1.44 8.55
N TYR A 251 -23.05 -1.82 8.01
CA TYR A 251 -24.11 -0.90 7.55
C TYR A 251 -25.38 -1.08 8.34
N GLU A 252 -25.46 -0.42 9.49
CA GLU A 252 -26.63 -0.47 10.37
C GLU A 252 -27.78 0.42 9.86
N GLY A 253 -29.00 0.11 10.29
CA GLY A 253 -30.18 0.95 10.09
C GLY A 253 -30.97 0.69 8.81
N LEU A 254 -30.61 -0.31 7.99
CA LEU A 254 -31.47 -0.77 6.91
C LEU A 254 -32.74 -1.41 7.49
N LYS A 255 -33.86 -1.23 6.76
CA LYS A 255 -35.13 -1.84 7.14
C LYS A 255 -35.08 -3.35 6.92
N GLU A 256 -35.92 -4.09 7.67
CA GLU A 256 -35.98 -5.56 7.59
C GLU A 256 -36.35 -6.07 6.18
N ASP A 257 -37.11 -5.28 5.43
CA ASP A 257 -37.53 -5.53 4.05
C ASP A 257 -36.57 -4.92 3.00
N ALA A 258 -35.37 -4.49 3.40
CA ALA A 258 -34.39 -3.91 2.49
C ALA A 258 -33.99 -4.88 1.38
N THR A 259 -33.81 -4.33 0.18
CA THR A 259 -33.35 -5.04 -1.01
C THR A 259 -31.82 -4.96 -1.15
N ALA A 260 -31.23 -5.77 -2.02
CA ALA A 260 -29.82 -5.66 -2.40
C ALA A 260 -29.48 -4.24 -2.90
N MET A 261 -30.39 -3.59 -3.64
CA MET A 261 -30.21 -2.20 -4.09
C MET A 261 -30.17 -1.20 -2.92
N ASP A 262 -30.95 -1.42 -1.86
CA ASP A 262 -30.90 -0.53 -0.69
C ASP A 262 -29.57 -0.64 0.03
N PHE A 263 -29.03 -1.86 0.15
CA PHE A 263 -27.70 -2.09 0.72
C PHE A 263 -26.60 -1.49 -0.18
N PHE A 264 -26.65 -1.75 -1.49
CA PHE A 264 -25.72 -1.16 -2.44
C PHE A 264 -25.72 0.37 -2.41
N ASN A 265 -26.90 0.98 -2.38
CA ASN A 265 -27.05 2.44 -2.30
C ASN A 265 -26.54 3.01 -0.96
N ALA A 266 -26.67 2.28 0.13
CA ALA A 266 -26.09 2.68 1.43
C ALA A 266 -24.55 2.68 1.35
N MET A 267 -23.95 1.67 0.70
CA MET A 267 -22.52 1.64 0.42
C MET A 267 -22.09 2.84 -0.45
N VAL A 268 -22.75 3.06 -1.58
CA VAL A 268 -22.45 4.20 -2.48
C VAL A 268 -22.58 5.55 -1.76
N ALA A 269 -23.58 5.70 -0.89
CA ALA A 269 -23.78 6.93 -0.12
C ALA A 269 -22.63 7.22 0.86
N LYS A 270 -22.06 6.21 1.50
CA LYS A 270 -20.87 6.31 2.37
C LYS A 270 -19.67 6.90 1.61
N TYR A 271 -19.56 6.62 0.32
CA TYR A 271 -18.50 7.13 -0.55
C TYR A 271 -18.92 8.36 -1.38
N ASN A 272 -19.83 9.18 -0.85
CA ASN A 272 -20.29 10.43 -1.47
C ASN A 272 -20.82 10.26 -2.91
N GLY A 273 -21.40 9.11 -3.22
CA GLY A 273 -21.93 8.77 -4.54
C GLY A 273 -20.88 8.26 -5.52
N SER A 274 -19.64 8.04 -5.11
CA SER A 274 -18.59 7.45 -5.96
C SER A 274 -18.71 5.93 -5.94
N VAL A 275 -19.20 5.36 -7.03
CA VAL A 275 -19.31 3.89 -7.20
C VAL A 275 -17.94 3.23 -7.33
N THR A 276 -16.98 3.90 -7.95
CA THR A 276 -15.62 3.39 -8.12
C THR A 276 -14.88 3.32 -6.78
N ASP A 277 -14.96 4.38 -5.96
CA ASP A 277 -14.34 4.38 -4.63
C ASP A 277 -15.00 3.35 -3.70
N MET A 278 -16.34 3.27 -3.76
CA MET A 278 -17.11 2.26 -3.04
C MET A 278 -16.69 0.85 -3.45
N SER A 279 -16.62 0.59 -4.76
CA SER A 279 -16.22 -0.71 -5.29
C SER A 279 -14.81 -1.12 -4.85
N SER A 280 -13.87 -0.18 -4.88
CA SER A 280 -12.49 -0.43 -4.43
C SER A 280 -12.39 -0.75 -2.95
N ALA A 281 -13.26 -0.16 -2.12
CA ALA A 281 -13.22 -0.32 -0.66
C ALA A 281 -14.08 -1.49 -0.14
N GLU A 282 -15.19 -1.80 -0.82
CA GLU A 282 -16.22 -2.70 -0.31
C GLU A 282 -16.36 -4.01 -1.12
N SER A 283 -15.54 -4.23 -2.17
CA SER A 283 -15.63 -5.47 -2.95
C SER A 283 -15.20 -6.68 -2.12
N ALA A 284 -16.04 -7.72 -2.10
CA ALA A 284 -15.72 -9.01 -1.49
C ALA A 284 -14.99 -9.97 -2.47
N GLY A 285 -14.90 -9.60 -3.73
CA GLY A 285 -14.26 -10.40 -4.79
C GLY A 285 -14.10 -9.60 -6.07
N THR A 286 -15.17 -9.45 -6.84
CA THR A 286 -15.14 -8.80 -8.15
C THR A 286 -15.47 -7.31 -8.06
N PRO A 287 -14.65 -6.40 -8.61
CA PRO A 287 -14.98 -4.99 -8.69
C PRO A 287 -16.30 -4.72 -9.45
N PHE A 288 -17.06 -3.71 -9.01
CA PHE A 288 -18.32 -3.35 -9.64
C PHE A 288 -18.20 -3.09 -11.16
N THR A 289 -17.11 -2.45 -11.57
CA THR A 289 -16.82 -2.14 -12.98
C THR A 289 -16.64 -3.39 -13.86
N GLU A 290 -16.37 -4.55 -13.27
CA GLU A 290 -16.29 -5.84 -13.94
C GLU A 290 -17.63 -6.58 -13.93
N LEU A 291 -18.37 -6.49 -12.81
CA LEU A 291 -19.73 -7.04 -12.71
C LEU A 291 -20.70 -6.35 -13.67
N MET A 292 -20.47 -5.06 -13.97
CA MET A 292 -21.24 -4.34 -15.00
C MET A 292 -20.62 -4.57 -16.37
N GLU A 293 -21.02 -5.64 -17.05
CA GLU A 293 -20.48 -6.06 -18.36
C GLU A 293 -20.41 -4.94 -19.41
N SER A 294 -21.38 -4.01 -19.37
CA SER A 294 -21.44 -2.84 -20.27
C SER A 294 -20.65 -1.62 -19.76
N TYR A 295 -19.94 -1.68 -18.64
CA TYR A 295 -19.22 -0.54 -18.09
C TYR A 295 -18.34 0.18 -19.13
N LYS A 296 -17.67 -0.59 -19.99
CA LYS A 296 -16.79 -0.06 -21.04
C LYS A 296 -17.53 0.87 -22.03
N ASP A 297 -18.81 0.64 -22.27
CA ASP A 297 -19.63 1.46 -23.18
C ASP A 297 -19.90 2.85 -22.58
N TYR A 298 -19.79 2.98 -21.25
CA TYR A 298 -20.03 4.20 -20.48
C TYR A 298 -18.77 4.83 -19.91
N ALA A 299 -17.62 4.18 -20.02
CA ALA A 299 -16.32 4.70 -19.62
C ALA A 299 -15.72 5.66 -20.66
N VAL A 300 -16.54 6.25 -21.51
CA VAL A 300 -16.17 7.23 -22.53
C VAL A 300 -16.49 8.64 -22.07
N GLY A 301 -15.67 9.62 -22.47
CA GLY A 301 -15.81 11.02 -22.10
C GLY A 301 -16.89 11.73 -22.91
N VAL A 302 -17.66 12.54 -22.23
CA VAL A 302 -18.65 13.45 -22.82
C VAL A 302 -18.26 14.89 -22.50
N GLU A 303 -18.26 15.76 -23.50
CA GLU A 303 -17.99 17.17 -23.29
C GLU A 303 -19.09 17.81 -22.43
N THR A 304 -18.67 18.48 -21.36
CA THR A 304 -19.54 19.18 -20.42
C THR A 304 -19.22 20.66 -20.32
N GLY A 305 -18.15 21.09 -20.98
CA GLY A 305 -17.68 22.46 -21.01
C GLY A 305 -16.39 22.63 -21.81
N ASN A 306 -15.79 23.81 -21.75
CA ASN A 306 -14.52 24.06 -22.42
C ASN A 306 -13.36 23.39 -21.68
N SER A 307 -12.45 22.77 -22.43
CA SER A 307 -11.21 22.19 -21.92
C SER A 307 -10.01 22.63 -22.76
N ALA A 308 -8.81 22.61 -22.17
CA ALA A 308 -7.59 22.80 -22.95
C ALA A 308 -7.34 21.60 -23.87
N PRO A 309 -6.80 21.82 -25.07
CA PRO A 309 -6.50 20.74 -26.00
C PRO A 309 -5.27 19.91 -25.60
N ASN A 310 -4.42 20.47 -24.73
CA ASN A 310 -3.19 19.82 -24.25
C ASN A 310 -2.90 20.19 -22.78
N ILE A 311 -1.92 19.52 -22.21
CA ILE A 311 -1.33 19.81 -20.90
C ILE A 311 -0.05 20.61 -21.17
N SER A 312 -0.10 21.94 -20.93
CA SER A 312 1.00 22.84 -21.31
C SER A 312 2.35 22.52 -20.61
N GLY A 313 2.27 21.86 -19.46
CA GLY A 313 3.44 21.41 -18.71
C GLY A 313 4.03 20.10 -19.19
N ILE A 314 3.47 19.38 -20.17
CA ILE A 314 4.09 18.21 -20.78
C ILE A 314 4.64 18.60 -22.15
N GLN A 315 5.95 18.74 -22.26
CA GLN A 315 6.62 19.33 -23.40
C GLN A 315 7.61 18.36 -24.06
N LYS A 316 7.46 18.15 -25.37
CA LYS A 316 8.48 17.52 -26.20
C LYS A 316 9.57 18.55 -26.50
N THR A 317 10.76 18.38 -25.94
CA THR A 317 11.89 19.29 -26.15
C THR A 317 12.90 18.76 -27.17
N GLY A 318 12.75 17.51 -27.59
CA GLY A 318 13.53 16.85 -28.62
C GLY A 318 13.03 15.44 -28.89
N ASP A 319 13.69 14.69 -29.75
CA ASP A 319 13.27 13.31 -30.10
C ASP A 319 13.43 12.34 -28.91
N ASN A 320 14.40 12.60 -28.04
CA ASN A 320 14.72 11.81 -26.87
C ASN A 320 14.58 12.62 -25.55
N THR A 321 13.93 13.78 -25.59
CA THR A 321 13.83 14.65 -24.41
C THR A 321 12.40 15.13 -24.18
N VAL A 322 11.97 15.03 -22.92
CA VAL A 322 10.65 15.47 -22.44
C VAL A 322 10.85 16.33 -21.21
N ARG A 323 10.16 17.46 -21.14
CA ARG A 323 10.06 18.30 -19.96
C ARG A 323 8.67 18.20 -19.36
N VAL A 324 8.60 17.96 -18.05
CA VAL A 324 7.37 18.14 -17.28
C VAL A 324 7.53 19.35 -16.36
N ILE A 325 6.51 20.22 -16.34
CA ILE A 325 6.48 21.44 -15.53
C ILE A 325 5.37 21.31 -14.50
N THR A 326 5.73 21.36 -13.22
CA THR A 326 4.75 21.48 -12.13
C THR A 326 4.62 22.95 -11.74
N THR A 327 3.40 23.34 -11.28
CA THR A 327 3.07 24.71 -10.87
C THR A 327 3.60 25.07 -9.49
N LYS A 328 4.09 24.09 -8.78
CA LYS A 328 4.72 24.19 -7.44
C LYS A 328 5.61 22.99 -7.19
N VAL A 329 6.47 23.10 -6.20
CA VAL A 329 7.22 21.95 -5.68
C VAL A 329 6.21 20.93 -5.11
N ASP A 330 6.37 19.68 -5.51
CA ASP A 330 5.65 18.52 -4.97
C ASP A 330 6.62 17.36 -4.93
N ALA A 331 7.05 17.00 -3.75
CA ALA A 331 8.05 15.95 -3.56
C ALA A 331 7.57 14.54 -4.00
N GLN A 332 6.26 14.33 -4.09
CA GLN A 332 5.69 13.06 -4.57
C GLN A 332 5.61 12.99 -6.10
N ALA A 333 5.68 14.14 -6.78
CA ALA A 333 5.57 14.19 -8.25
C ALA A 333 6.55 13.25 -8.94
N ILE A 334 7.79 13.16 -8.46
CA ILE A 334 8.85 12.36 -9.07
C ILE A 334 8.50 10.86 -9.10
N TYR A 335 7.81 10.34 -8.08
CA TYR A 335 7.39 8.93 -8.03
C TYR A 335 6.26 8.65 -9.02
N GLN A 336 5.36 9.60 -9.23
CA GLN A 336 4.31 9.49 -10.26
C GLN A 336 4.88 9.61 -11.67
N LEU A 337 5.95 10.40 -11.83
CA LEU A 337 6.65 10.56 -13.09
C LEU A 337 7.55 9.35 -13.44
N ALA A 338 7.88 8.48 -12.48
CA ALA A 338 8.68 7.26 -12.69
C ALA A 338 7.88 6.10 -13.33
N MET A 339 6.73 6.37 -13.92
CA MET A 339 5.82 5.38 -14.51
C MET A 339 6.49 4.49 -15.56
N ALA A 340 5.89 3.31 -15.84
CA ALA A 340 6.29 2.46 -16.95
C ALA A 340 5.95 3.10 -18.30
N ILE A 341 6.87 3.03 -19.27
CA ILE A 341 6.66 3.57 -20.60
C ILE A 341 6.06 2.52 -21.52
N SER A 342 4.95 2.89 -22.13
CA SER A 342 4.15 2.03 -23.00
C SER A 342 4.23 2.48 -24.45
N PRO A 343 4.35 1.55 -25.41
CA PRO A 343 4.49 1.91 -26.82
C PRO A 343 3.20 2.47 -27.42
N LEU A 344 3.30 3.70 -27.94
CA LEU A 344 2.26 4.38 -28.70
C LEU A 344 1.71 3.52 -29.84
N HIS A 345 2.61 2.87 -30.58
CA HIS A 345 2.23 2.07 -31.76
C HIS A 345 1.46 0.79 -31.45
N TYR A 346 1.35 0.41 -30.18
CA TYR A 346 0.66 -0.80 -29.74
C TYR A 346 -0.63 -0.49 -28.96
N TYR A 347 -0.55 0.44 -28.00
CA TYR A 347 -1.69 0.83 -27.17
C TYR A 347 -2.52 1.95 -27.77
N GLY A 348 -1.89 2.83 -28.55
CA GLY A 348 -2.52 3.91 -29.27
C GLY A 348 -2.56 3.64 -30.78
N ASP A 349 -2.82 4.71 -31.55
CA ASP A 349 -2.78 4.74 -32.99
C ASP A 349 -1.78 5.81 -33.47
N PRO A 350 -0.65 5.41 -34.09
CA PRO A 350 0.31 6.37 -34.60
C PRO A 350 -0.26 7.36 -35.65
N ALA A 351 -1.32 6.99 -36.36
CA ALA A 351 -2.00 7.89 -37.30
C ALA A 351 -2.79 9.00 -36.58
N GLN A 352 -3.07 8.82 -35.29
CA GLN A 352 -3.72 9.81 -34.43
C GLN A 352 -2.70 10.53 -33.53
N TYR A 353 -1.40 10.37 -33.76
CA TYR A 353 -0.37 11.08 -33.01
C TYR A 353 0.20 12.21 -33.84
N ASP A 354 0.03 13.43 -33.36
CA ASP A 354 0.62 14.67 -33.91
C ASP A 354 0.77 15.68 -32.78
N TYR A 355 1.92 15.66 -32.12
CA TYR A 355 2.19 16.50 -30.96
C TYR A 355 1.95 17.99 -31.23
N ALA A 356 2.36 18.49 -32.42
CA ALA A 356 2.23 19.88 -32.80
C ALA A 356 0.75 20.31 -32.93
N ASN A 357 -0.16 19.39 -33.24
CA ASN A 357 -1.59 19.59 -33.38
C ASN A 357 -2.42 19.04 -32.20
N ASN A 358 -1.77 18.80 -31.04
CA ASN A 358 -2.39 18.33 -29.81
C ASN A 358 -3.14 16.98 -29.96
N LYS A 359 -2.55 16.06 -30.71
CA LYS A 359 -3.03 14.69 -30.87
C LYS A 359 -2.03 13.73 -30.24
N PHE A 360 -2.50 12.86 -29.35
CA PHE A 360 -1.63 12.05 -28.48
C PHE A 360 -1.82 10.54 -28.66
N GLY A 361 -2.29 10.10 -29.86
CA GLY A 361 -2.39 8.69 -30.22
C GLY A 361 -3.74 8.03 -29.90
N PHE A 362 -4.68 8.78 -29.36
CA PHE A 362 -6.08 8.37 -29.12
C PHE A 362 -6.98 9.61 -29.03
N PRO A 363 -8.31 9.48 -29.22
CA PRO A 363 -9.23 10.58 -29.00
C PRO A 363 -9.32 10.90 -27.51
N LYS A 364 -9.20 12.16 -27.10
CA LYS A 364 -9.39 12.57 -25.72
C LYS A 364 -10.75 12.10 -25.21
N GLY A 365 -10.76 11.45 -24.05
CA GLY A 365 -11.95 10.85 -23.44
C GLY A 365 -12.32 9.48 -23.99
N ASP A 366 -11.48 8.84 -24.79
CA ASP A 366 -11.71 7.49 -25.29
C ASP A 366 -10.44 6.64 -25.20
N LEU A 367 -10.33 5.86 -24.14
CA LEU A 367 -9.24 4.90 -23.91
C LEU A 367 -9.56 3.49 -24.41
N SER A 368 -10.55 3.31 -25.30
CA SER A 368 -10.98 1.99 -25.77
C SER A 368 -9.86 1.19 -26.43
N SER A 369 -8.98 1.85 -27.22
CA SER A 369 -7.82 1.21 -27.83
C SER A 369 -6.82 0.67 -26.80
N VAL A 370 -6.58 1.42 -25.72
CA VAL A 370 -5.71 1.04 -24.60
C VAL A 370 -6.33 -0.12 -23.81
N ARG A 371 -7.62 -0.02 -23.50
CA ARG A 371 -8.38 -1.07 -22.77
C ARG A 371 -8.46 -2.39 -23.55
N ALA A 372 -8.47 -2.34 -24.88
CA ALA A 372 -8.47 -3.53 -25.72
C ALA A 372 -7.19 -4.38 -25.59
N LYS A 373 -6.11 -3.85 -24.96
CA LYS A 373 -4.82 -4.51 -24.76
C LYS A 373 -4.56 -4.96 -23.31
N THR A 374 -5.59 -5.01 -22.48
CA THR A 374 -5.49 -5.30 -21.04
C THR A 374 -4.93 -6.69 -20.72
N THR A 375 -5.06 -7.66 -21.64
CA THR A 375 -4.62 -9.05 -21.44
C THR A 375 -3.34 -9.43 -22.18
N GLN A 376 -2.74 -8.51 -22.94
CA GLN A 376 -1.58 -8.78 -23.80
C GLN A 376 -0.58 -7.63 -23.71
N PRO A 377 0.20 -7.54 -22.62
CA PRO A 377 1.14 -6.43 -22.44
C PRO A 377 2.31 -6.49 -23.43
N LEU A 378 2.74 -5.32 -23.88
CA LEU A 378 3.97 -5.11 -24.67
C LEU A 378 4.73 -3.93 -24.05
N GLY A 379 6.03 -4.09 -23.87
CA GLY A 379 6.87 -3.07 -23.28
C GLY A 379 8.36 -3.27 -23.59
N ALA A 380 9.22 -2.59 -22.84
CA ALA A 380 10.68 -2.63 -22.98
C ALA A 380 11.37 -3.41 -21.84
N GLY A 381 10.63 -4.25 -21.11
CA GLY A 381 11.13 -5.02 -19.97
C GLY A 381 11.96 -6.23 -20.35
N ALA A 382 12.38 -6.98 -19.33
CA ALA A 382 13.27 -8.13 -19.48
C ALA A 382 12.66 -9.30 -20.25
N TYR A 383 11.33 -9.45 -20.20
CA TYR A 383 10.60 -10.53 -20.86
C TYR A 383 9.54 -10.03 -21.82
N VAL A 384 9.23 -10.87 -22.81
CA VAL A 384 8.13 -10.70 -23.79
C VAL A 384 6.99 -11.59 -23.35
N PHE A 385 5.82 -11.04 -23.16
CA PHE A 385 4.59 -11.80 -22.92
C PHE A 385 4.24 -12.61 -24.17
N GLU A 386 3.97 -13.90 -24.02
CA GLU A 386 3.58 -14.76 -25.12
C GLU A 386 2.10 -15.12 -25.03
N LYS A 387 1.65 -15.60 -23.87
CA LYS A 387 0.27 -16.02 -23.66
C LYS A 387 -0.08 -16.21 -22.17
N TYR A 388 -1.37 -16.17 -21.91
CA TYR A 388 -1.99 -16.62 -20.67
C TYR A 388 -3.00 -17.72 -21.00
N GLU A 389 -2.75 -18.92 -20.52
CA GLU A 389 -3.61 -20.09 -20.75
C GLU A 389 -3.59 -21.00 -19.53
N ASN A 390 -4.76 -21.51 -19.12
CA ASN A 390 -4.92 -22.47 -18.03
C ASN A 390 -4.26 -22.00 -16.70
N GLY A 391 -4.37 -20.70 -16.38
CA GLY A 391 -3.80 -20.13 -15.16
C GLY A 391 -2.28 -19.92 -15.21
N VAL A 392 -1.64 -20.07 -16.39
CA VAL A 392 -0.21 -19.89 -16.57
C VAL A 392 0.08 -18.77 -17.55
N VAL A 393 0.83 -17.77 -17.11
CA VAL A 393 1.47 -16.78 -17.98
C VAL A 393 2.79 -17.32 -18.48
N SER A 394 2.98 -17.36 -19.80
CA SER A 394 4.23 -17.78 -20.46
C SER A 394 4.93 -16.57 -21.08
N MET A 395 6.21 -16.45 -20.82
CA MET A 395 7.05 -15.35 -21.33
C MET A 395 8.38 -15.89 -21.82
N LYS A 396 8.98 -15.19 -22.79
CA LYS A 396 10.37 -15.43 -23.27
C LYS A 396 11.26 -14.24 -23.05
N ALA A 397 12.56 -14.47 -22.95
CA ALA A 397 13.56 -13.43 -22.81
C ALA A 397 13.46 -12.39 -23.95
N ASN A 398 13.52 -11.12 -23.58
CA ASN A 398 13.58 -10.00 -24.53
C ASN A 398 15.03 -9.79 -24.98
N GLU A 399 15.33 -10.13 -26.23
CA GLU A 399 16.67 -9.95 -26.81
C GLU A 399 17.04 -8.46 -27.00
N ASN A 400 16.07 -7.54 -26.91
CA ASN A 400 16.25 -6.10 -26.99
C ASN A 400 16.32 -5.41 -25.63
N TYR A 401 16.36 -6.17 -24.51
CA TYR A 401 16.36 -5.58 -23.18
C TYR A 401 17.58 -4.67 -22.96
N TYR A 402 17.38 -3.48 -22.45
CA TYR A 402 18.41 -2.43 -22.36
C TYR A 402 19.56 -2.75 -21.38
N LEU A 403 19.36 -3.69 -20.44
CA LEU A 403 20.42 -4.22 -19.55
C LEU A 403 21.06 -5.51 -20.08
N GLY A 404 20.64 -5.98 -21.27
CA GLY A 404 21.06 -7.24 -21.87
C GLY A 404 20.02 -8.33 -21.74
N ALA A 405 19.96 -9.21 -22.72
CA ALA A 405 18.98 -10.28 -22.76
C ALA A 405 19.09 -11.21 -21.53
N PRO A 406 17.99 -11.57 -20.87
CA PRO A 406 18.00 -12.50 -19.75
C PRO A 406 18.70 -13.81 -20.07
N LYS A 407 19.52 -14.28 -19.13
CA LYS A 407 20.23 -15.55 -19.26
C LYS A 407 19.27 -16.74 -19.21
N THR A 408 18.21 -16.64 -18.41
CA THR A 408 17.10 -17.59 -18.39
C THR A 408 16.12 -17.25 -19.50
N LYS A 409 15.99 -18.14 -20.51
CA LYS A 409 15.30 -17.83 -21.76
C LYS A 409 13.78 -17.90 -21.70
N SER A 410 13.24 -18.61 -20.73
CA SER A 410 11.78 -18.77 -20.56
C SER A 410 11.37 -18.59 -19.12
N LEU A 411 10.29 -17.84 -18.89
CA LEU A 411 9.69 -17.60 -17.60
C LEU A 411 8.21 -17.98 -17.66
N LYS A 412 7.78 -18.74 -16.66
CA LYS A 412 6.37 -19.04 -16.41
C LYS A 412 5.95 -18.48 -15.08
N VAL A 413 4.77 -17.89 -15.03
CA VAL A 413 4.15 -17.43 -13.77
C VAL A 413 2.82 -18.12 -13.62
N ASN A 414 2.57 -18.75 -12.48
CA ASN A 414 1.36 -19.53 -12.24
C ASN A 414 0.85 -19.36 -10.81
N TYR A 415 -0.43 -19.61 -10.64
CA TYR A 415 -1.05 -19.66 -9.32
C TYR A 415 -0.65 -20.92 -8.54
N VAL A 416 -0.26 -20.73 -7.28
CA VAL A 416 -0.13 -21.80 -6.29
C VAL A 416 -0.63 -21.29 -4.95
N ALA A 417 -1.56 -22.01 -4.34
CA ALA A 417 -2.12 -21.65 -3.04
C ALA A 417 -1.04 -21.56 -1.96
N GLN A 418 -1.18 -20.61 -1.03
CA GLN A 418 -0.18 -20.31 0.00
C GLN A 418 0.35 -21.55 0.76
N PRO A 419 -0.50 -22.50 1.22
CA PRO A 419 -0.03 -23.70 1.94
C PRO A 419 0.85 -24.62 1.11
N ASP A 420 0.71 -24.61 -0.21
CA ASP A 420 1.38 -25.52 -1.13
C ASP A 420 2.71 -25.00 -1.67
N ARG A 421 3.04 -23.72 -1.42
CA ARG A 421 4.20 -23.04 -2.04
C ARG A 421 5.54 -23.67 -1.70
N VAL A 422 5.77 -24.02 -0.44
CA VAL A 422 7.01 -24.70 -0.05
C VAL A 422 7.13 -26.06 -0.75
N ASN A 423 6.04 -26.82 -0.80
CA ASN A 423 6.02 -28.11 -1.48
C ASN A 423 6.22 -27.97 -3.00
N ALA A 424 5.67 -26.94 -3.61
CA ALA A 424 5.88 -26.65 -5.05
C ALA A 424 7.37 -26.46 -5.38
N VAL A 425 8.11 -25.75 -4.52
CA VAL A 425 9.56 -25.59 -4.68
C VAL A 425 10.30 -26.93 -4.48
N LEU A 426 9.91 -27.71 -3.48
CA LEU A 426 10.56 -29.01 -3.18
C LEU A 426 10.32 -30.07 -4.28
N THR A 427 9.16 -30.04 -4.92
CA THR A 427 8.81 -30.96 -6.01
C THR A 427 9.28 -30.49 -7.39
N GLY A 428 9.82 -29.25 -7.49
CA GLY A 428 10.26 -28.66 -8.73
C GLY A 428 9.13 -28.18 -9.65
N THR A 429 7.91 -28.06 -9.12
CA THR A 429 6.78 -27.44 -9.85
C THR A 429 6.82 -25.92 -9.80
N ALA A 430 7.59 -25.35 -8.89
CA ALA A 430 7.99 -23.94 -8.86
C ALA A 430 9.50 -23.84 -8.55
N ASP A 431 10.13 -22.79 -9.04
CA ASP A 431 11.53 -22.45 -8.77
C ASP A 431 11.66 -21.30 -7.79
N VAL A 432 10.69 -20.39 -7.79
CA VAL A 432 10.62 -19.18 -6.95
C VAL A 432 9.20 -18.99 -6.45
N THR A 433 9.04 -18.54 -5.21
CA THR A 433 7.74 -18.12 -4.67
C THR A 433 7.91 -17.24 -3.43
N ASN A 434 6.84 -16.48 -3.08
CA ASN A 434 6.76 -15.61 -1.91
C ASN A 434 5.67 -16.12 -0.95
N PRO A 435 5.97 -17.15 -0.11
CA PRO A 435 4.98 -17.64 0.85
C PRO A 435 4.78 -16.66 2.01
N SER A 436 3.60 -16.66 2.61
CA SER A 436 3.36 -15.95 3.88
C SER A 436 4.29 -16.53 4.96
N TYR A 437 5.12 -15.69 5.56
CA TYR A 437 6.19 -16.16 6.47
C TYR A 437 5.65 -16.48 7.87
N THR A 438 4.86 -17.57 7.95
CA THR A 438 4.31 -18.13 9.21
C THR A 438 5.31 -19.08 9.88
N ASN A 439 5.03 -19.46 11.15
CA ASN A 439 5.80 -20.48 11.85
C ASN A 439 5.80 -21.81 11.07
N GLU A 440 4.65 -22.23 10.56
CA GLU A 440 4.50 -23.46 9.79
C GLU A 440 5.36 -23.47 8.53
N ILE A 441 5.39 -22.35 7.81
CA ILE A 441 6.23 -22.18 6.62
C ILE A 441 7.72 -22.18 6.98
N ALA A 442 8.13 -21.46 8.04
CA ALA A 442 9.50 -21.45 8.50
C ALA A 442 9.97 -22.88 8.91
N ASP A 443 9.14 -23.60 9.66
CA ASP A 443 9.42 -24.97 10.10
C ASP A 443 9.45 -25.94 8.92
N ALA A 444 8.56 -25.80 7.93
CA ALA A 444 8.56 -26.59 6.71
C ALA A 444 9.87 -26.41 5.92
N ILE A 445 10.34 -25.16 5.78
CA ILE A 445 11.60 -24.84 5.12
C ILE A 445 12.79 -25.44 5.88
N LYS A 446 12.87 -25.23 7.20
CA LYS A 446 13.93 -25.79 8.05
C LYS A 446 13.98 -27.30 7.98
N LYS A 447 12.81 -27.95 8.01
CA LYS A 447 12.71 -29.42 7.89
C LYS A 447 13.15 -29.95 6.52
N ALA A 448 12.93 -29.15 5.47
CA ALA A 448 13.31 -29.55 4.12
C ALA A 448 14.83 -29.52 3.92
N ASN A 449 15.51 -28.52 4.44
CA ASN A 449 16.96 -28.35 4.33
C ASN A 449 17.72 -29.28 5.25
N SER A 450 18.79 -29.94 4.76
CA SER A 450 19.57 -30.90 5.52
C SER A 450 20.33 -30.28 6.71
N ASN A 451 20.57 -28.97 6.69
CA ASN A 451 21.21 -28.23 7.78
C ASN A 451 20.21 -27.75 8.86
N GLY A 452 18.91 -27.91 8.64
CA GLY A 452 17.87 -27.47 9.59
C GLY A 452 17.65 -25.96 9.63
N GLU A 453 18.21 -25.21 8.66
CA GLU A 453 18.11 -23.77 8.58
C GLU A 453 17.12 -23.32 7.47
N ILE A 454 16.72 -22.03 7.50
CA ILE A 454 15.82 -21.47 6.47
C ILE A 454 16.47 -21.36 5.08
N SER A 455 17.80 -21.40 5.00
CA SER A 455 18.55 -21.47 3.74
C SER A 455 19.48 -22.66 3.76
N GLY A 456 19.41 -23.51 2.73
CA GLY A 456 20.20 -24.73 2.65
C GLY A 456 20.27 -25.32 1.25
N ASP A 457 20.42 -26.64 1.22
CA ASP A 457 20.68 -27.42 0.01
C ASP A 457 19.46 -27.61 -0.91
N LYS A 458 18.25 -27.46 -0.39
CA LYS A 458 17.02 -27.59 -1.18
C LYS A 458 16.32 -26.25 -1.40
N ILE A 459 16.23 -25.44 -0.37
CA ILE A 459 15.59 -24.13 -0.40
C ILE A 459 16.61 -23.09 0.03
N TYR A 460 16.83 -22.10 -0.82
CA TYR A 460 17.48 -20.85 -0.48
C TYR A 460 16.40 -19.82 -0.15
N THR A 461 16.53 -19.14 0.97
CA THR A 461 15.58 -18.13 1.42
C THR A 461 16.24 -16.76 1.52
N SER A 462 15.68 -15.77 0.84
CA SER A 462 15.97 -14.37 1.09
C SER A 462 14.85 -13.78 1.95
N SER A 463 15.21 -13.12 3.04
CA SER A 463 14.30 -12.48 3.98
C SER A 463 14.55 -10.98 3.99
N VAL A 464 13.50 -10.20 3.84
CA VAL A 464 13.52 -8.74 3.84
C VAL A 464 12.46 -8.20 4.81
N ASP A 465 12.69 -7.03 5.38
CA ASP A 465 11.68 -6.35 6.18
C ASP A 465 10.51 -5.90 5.29
N ALA A 466 9.28 -6.18 5.71
CA ALA A 466 8.07 -5.83 4.95
C ALA A 466 7.87 -4.31 4.86
N LEU A 467 7.16 -3.88 3.84
CA LEU A 467 6.78 -2.48 3.65
C LEU A 467 5.53 -2.15 4.48
N GLY A 468 5.66 -2.19 5.80
CA GLY A 468 4.59 -1.92 6.74
C GLY A 468 5.01 -2.25 8.16
N TYR A 469 4.34 -1.66 9.15
CA TYR A 469 4.67 -1.86 10.56
C TYR A 469 3.44 -1.85 11.46
N GLY A 470 3.51 -2.61 12.56
CA GLY A 470 2.49 -2.65 13.59
C GLY A 470 2.76 -1.63 14.70
N TYR A 471 1.70 -1.04 15.22
CA TYR A 471 1.77 -0.01 16.25
C TYR A 471 0.63 -0.11 17.26
N ILE A 472 0.79 0.58 18.40
CA ILE A 472 -0.30 0.89 19.33
C ILE A 472 -0.54 2.40 19.24
N GLY A 473 -1.76 2.78 18.82
CA GLY A 473 -2.19 4.18 18.76
C GLY A 473 -2.81 4.64 20.08
N ILE A 474 -2.64 5.93 20.40
CA ILE A 474 -3.22 6.59 21.58
C ILE A 474 -3.84 7.92 21.12
N ASN A 475 -5.13 8.10 21.34
CA ASN A 475 -5.81 9.34 20.98
C ASN A 475 -5.45 10.46 21.95
N ALA A 476 -4.96 11.60 21.42
CA ALA A 476 -4.48 12.70 22.22
C ALA A 476 -5.58 13.36 23.07
N HIS A 477 -6.80 13.46 22.56
CA HIS A 477 -7.92 14.06 23.28
C HIS A 477 -8.50 13.13 24.34
N ASN A 478 -8.70 11.85 24.00
CA ASN A 478 -9.33 10.88 24.91
C ASN A 478 -8.38 10.43 26.03
N VAL A 479 -7.05 10.57 25.81
CA VAL A 479 -6.01 10.29 26.81
C VAL A 479 -5.27 11.60 27.14
N SER A 480 -5.96 12.46 27.91
CA SER A 480 -5.50 13.82 28.23
C SER A 480 -5.77 14.21 29.69
N VAL A 481 -5.11 15.25 30.14
CA VAL A 481 -5.29 15.91 31.42
C VAL A 481 -5.90 17.30 31.18
N ASN A 482 -6.90 17.70 31.97
CA ASN A 482 -7.62 18.98 31.85
C ASN A 482 -8.24 19.27 30.48
N ASN A 483 -8.42 18.27 29.62
CA ASN A 483 -8.78 18.41 28.21
C ASN A 483 -7.81 19.29 27.40
N GLU A 484 -6.53 19.25 27.76
CA GLU A 484 -5.42 19.95 27.10
C GLU A 484 -4.48 18.93 26.45
N PRO A 485 -4.79 18.37 25.26
CA PRO A 485 -4.06 17.24 24.67
C PRO A 485 -2.58 17.53 24.40
N GLY A 486 -2.22 18.76 24.10
CA GLY A 486 -0.82 19.20 23.83
C GLY A 486 -0.03 19.55 25.09
N SER A 487 -0.65 19.57 26.28
CA SER A 487 0.05 19.91 27.53
C SER A 487 1.08 18.83 27.92
N GLU A 488 2.14 19.23 28.63
CA GLU A 488 3.13 18.29 29.17
C GLU A 488 2.50 17.26 30.14
N ALA A 489 1.47 17.65 30.88
CA ALA A 489 0.73 16.72 31.74
C ALA A 489 0.06 15.61 30.92
N SER A 490 -0.60 15.97 29.80
CA SER A 490 -1.22 15.01 28.88
C SER A 490 -0.19 14.13 28.17
N LYS A 491 0.93 14.71 27.71
CA LYS A 491 2.03 13.94 27.12
C LYS A 491 2.61 12.95 28.12
N ASN A 492 2.81 13.37 29.41
CA ASN A 492 3.32 12.48 30.45
C ASN A 492 2.35 11.33 30.73
N LEU A 493 1.05 11.56 30.71
CA LEU A 493 0.05 10.49 30.82
C LEU A 493 0.24 9.46 29.69
N ARG A 494 0.35 9.91 28.43
CA ARG A 494 0.57 9.01 27.28
C ARG A 494 1.96 8.35 27.31
N ARG A 495 3.01 9.07 27.77
CA ARG A 495 4.37 8.49 27.96
C ARG A 495 4.36 7.33 28.97
N ALA A 496 3.52 7.40 30.01
CA ALA A 496 3.37 6.28 30.95
C ALA A 496 2.88 5.01 30.23
N PHE A 497 1.84 5.12 29.38
CA PHE A 497 1.37 4.00 28.58
C PHE A 497 2.43 3.53 27.58
N ALA A 498 3.02 4.45 26.82
CA ALA A 498 4.01 4.14 25.80
C ALA A 498 5.25 3.44 26.38
N THR A 499 5.72 3.84 27.57
CA THR A 499 6.85 3.21 28.26
C THR A 499 6.55 1.76 28.64
N ILE A 500 5.36 1.49 29.19
CA ILE A 500 4.95 0.13 29.53
C ILE A 500 4.73 -0.73 28.29
N PHE A 501 4.07 -0.22 27.24
CA PHE A 501 3.92 -0.98 26.01
C PHE A 501 5.28 -1.29 25.36
N SER A 502 6.19 -0.33 25.36
CA SER A 502 7.47 -0.47 24.68
C SER A 502 8.40 -1.49 25.34
N VAL A 503 8.37 -1.66 26.65
CA VAL A 503 9.27 -2.60 27.32
C VAL A 503 8.97 -4.07 27.03
N TYR A 504 7.73 -4.38 26.59
CA TYR A 504 7.31 -5.74 26.25
C TYR A 504 7.39 -6.05 24.76
N ARG A 505 7.89 -5.15 23.91
CA ARG A 505 7.95 -5.34 22.46
C ARG A 505 8.78 -6.55 22.05
N ASP A 506 9.98 -6.69 22.63
CA ASP A 506 10.88 -7.83 22.33
C ASP A 506 10.25 -9.16 22.72
N LEU A 507 9.58 -9.22 23.88
CA LEU A 507 8.89 -10.41 24.35
C LEU A 507 7.76 -10.82 23.37
N ALA A 508 6.95 -9.86 22.94
CA ALA A 508 5.83 -10.11 22.03
C ALA A 508 6.33 -10.52 20.64
N VAL A 509 7.31 -9.81 20.08
CA VAL A 509 7.90 -10.14 18.78
C VAL A 509 8.52 -11.53 18.82
N SER A 510 9.33 -11.83 19.83
CA SER A 510 10.00 -13.14 19.93
C SER A 510 9.02 -14.31 20.12
N SER A 511 7.92 -14.11 20.86
CA SER A 511 6.95 -15.17 21.14
C SER A 511 5.98 -15.40 19.97
N TYR A 512 5.58 -14.35 19.24
CA TYR A 512 4.62 -14.47 18.13
C TYR A 512 5.31 -14.70 16.78
N TYR A 513 6.38 -13.97 16.51
CA TYR A 513 7.08 -14.00 15.22
C TYR A 513 8.43 -14.73 15.25
N GLY A 514 9.08 -14.85 16.44
CA GLY A 514 10.46 -15.31 16.50
C GLY A 514 11.40 -14.34 15.77
N ASP A 515 12.16 -14.87 14.82
CA ASP A 515 13.08 -14.12 13.94
C ASP A 515 12.41 -13.48 12.71
N ARG A 516 11.07 -13.60 12.59
CA ARG A 516 10.27 -13.15 11.45
C ARG A 516 9.74 -11.71 11.58
N ALA A 517 10.11 -11.01 12.62
CA ALA A 517 9.87 -9.59 12.80
C ALA A 517 10.98 -8.94 13.61
N SER A 518 11.07 -7.62 13.52
CA SER A 518 12.00 -6.79 14.28
C SER A 518 11.23 -5.72 15.04
N VAL A 519 11.73 -5.32 16.22
CA VAL A 519 11.22 -4.13 16.92
C VAL A 519 11.68 -2.88 16.21
N ILE A 520 10.79 -1.90 16.06
CA ILE A 520 11.10 -0.58 15.49
C ILE A 520 10.99 0.53 16.54
N ASN A 521 11.74 1.61 16.37
CA ASN A 521 11.82 2.71 17.34
C ASN A 521 11.19 4.02 16.84
N TYR A 522 10.83 4.08 15.57
CA TYR A 522 10.15 5.23 14.98
C TYR A 522 8.91 4.76 14.21
N PRO A 523 7.86 5.59 14.10
CA PRO A 523 6.66 5.25 13.32
C PRO A 523 6.93 5.41 11.80
N ILE A 524 7.86 4.61 11.31
CA ILE A 524 8.27 4.50 9.91
C ILE A 524 8.93 3.13 9.71
N THR A 525 8.83 2.55 8.53
CA THR A 525 9.52 1.29 8.22
C THR A 525 11.04 1.50 8.17
N ASN A 526 11.83 0.60 8.74
CA ASN A 526 13.29 0.66 8.69
C ASN A 526 13.85 0.62 7.25
N THR A 527 13.03 0.16 6.30
CA THR A 527 13.37 0.08 4.88
C THR A 527 13.25 1.40 4.13
N SER A 528 12.61 2.41 4.74
CA SER A 528 12.48 3.74 4.13
C SER A 528 13.82 4.47 4.08
N TRP A 529 14.08 5.19 2.98
CA TRP A 529 15.26 6.04 2.84
C TRP A 529 15.34 7.15 3.90
N ALA A 530 14.21 7.55 4.49
CA ALA A 530 14.12 8.56 5.54
C ALA A 530 14.15 7.96 6.95
N ALA A 531 14.18 6.64 7.10
CA ALA A 531 14.17 6.01 8.42
C ALA A 531 15.46 6.30 9.18
N PRO A 532 15.38 6.84 10.41
CA PRO A 532 16.56 7.00 11.27
C PRO A 532 17.22 5.66 11.54
N GLN A 533 18.52 5.60 11.35
CA GLN A 533 19.33 4.39 11.58
C GLN A 533 20.03 4.44 12.95
N PRO A 534 20.32 3.30 13.58
CA PRO A 534 21.03 3.27 14.88
C PRO A 534 22.39 3.98 14.89
N THR A 535 22.98 4.17 13.70
CA THR A 535 24.27 4.87 13.50
C THR A 535 24.12 6.37 13.30
N ASP A 536 22.89 6.88 13.12
CA ASP A 536 22.65 8.29 12.84
C ASP A 536 22.77 9.12 14.13
N ASP A 537 23.32 10.32 13.99
CA ASP A 537 23.37 11.28 15.09
C ASP A 537 21.94 11.62 15.58
N GLY A 538 21.74 11.55 16.88
CA GLY A 538 20.44 11.81 17.50
C GLY A 538 19.42 10.67 17.37
N TYR A 539 19.84 9.46 16.95
CA TYR A 539 18.98 8.28 17.04
C TYR A 539 18.57 8.00 18.48
N GLN A 540 17.31 7.67 18.71
CA GLN A 540 16.77 7.37 20.02
C GLN A 540 15.99 6.06 20.00
N ILE A 541 16.17 5.27 21.08
CA ILE A 541 15.26 4.17 21.37
C ILE A 541 13.98 4.80 21.95
N ALA A 542 12.85 4.57 21.31
CA ALA A 542 11.58 5.15 21.72
C ALA A 542 11.23 4.77 23.16
N PHE A 543 10.76 5.75 23.93
CA PHE A 543 10.27 5.58 25.30
C PHE A 543 11.27 4.95 26.28
N SER A 544 12.55 5.24 26.09
CA SER A 544 13.67 4.74 26.92
C SER A 544 14.18 5.72 27.98
N LYS A 545 13.55 6.90 28.10
CA LYS A 545 13.90 7.94 29.11
C LYS A 545 12.75 8.14 30.08
N ASP A 546 13.07 8.44 31.34
CA ASP A 546 12.08 8.74 32.38
C ASP A 546 11.59 10.21 32.34
N ALA A 547 10.70 10.60 33.24
CA ALA A 547 10.13 11.94 33.30
C ALA A 547 11.14 13.06 33.56
N LYS A 548 12.40 12.73 33.92
CA LYS A 548 13.52 13.68 34.11
C LYS A 548 14.46 13.69 32.90
N GLY A 549 14.19 12.85 31.87
CA GLY A 549 15.04 12.70 30.71
C GLY A 549 16.22 11.72 30.90
N GLU A 550 16.28 11.01 32.04
CA GLU A 550 17.33 10.05 32.31
C GLU A 550 17.03 8.68 31.70
N PRO A 551 18.05 7.93 31.26
CA PRO A 551 17.84 6.58 30.70
C PRO A 551 17.15 5.65 31.71
N ILE A 552 16.08 4.97 31.26
CA ILE A 552 15.38 3.96 32.08
C ILE A 552 16.20 2.66 32.12
N TYR A 553 16.85 2.34 31.02
CA TYR A 553 17.54 1.06 30.83
C TYR A 553 19.05 1.27 30.75
N THR A 554 19.81 0.34 31.37
CA THR A 554 21.28 0.30 31.30
C THR A 554 21.73 -1.03 30.69
N SER A 555 22.92 -1.05 30.11
CA SER A 555 23.50 -2.26 29.54
C SER A 555 23.59 -3.39 30.59
N GLY A 556 23.13 -4.59 30.19
CA GLY A 556 23.19 -5.79 31.03
C GLY A 556 22.02 -5.99 32.01
N MET A 557 21.01 -5.12 32.00
CA MET A 557 19.77 -5.39 32.74
C MET A 557 19.10 -6.67 32.28
N SER A 558 18.63 -7.46 33.25
CA SER A 558 17.69 -8.58 32.95
C SER A 558 16.35 -8.06 32.48
N ASP A 559 15.54 -8.90 31.86
CA ASP A 559 14.21 -8.45 31.43
C ASP A 559 13.31 -8.11 32.62
N GLU A 560 13.40 -8.83 33.72
CA GLU A 560 12.71 -8.52 34.98
C GLU A 560 13.10 -7.14 35.51
N ASP A 561 14.39 -6.80 35.46
CA ASP A 561 14.88 -5.47 35.90
C ASP A 561 14.38 -4.37 34.96
N LYS A 562 14.33 -4.62 33.62
CA LYS A 562 13.76 -3.67 32.65
C LYS A 562 12.28 -3.44 32.91
N TYR A 563 11.49 -4.51 33.16
CA TYR A 563 10.06 -4.39 33.48
C TYR A 563 9.82 -3.61 34.77
N ALA A 564 10.62 -3.84 35.78
CA ALA A 564 10.56 -3.09 37.05
C ALA A 564 10.94 -1.62 36.84
N ALA A 565 11.99 -1.32 36.08
CA ALA A 565 12.41 0.03 35.74
C ALA A 565 11.33 0.77 34.91
N ALA A 566 10.71 0.13 33.93
CA ALA A 566 9.62 0.70 33.15
C ALA A 566 8.41 1.04 34.02
N LYS A 567 7.99 0.16 34.93
CA LYS A 567 6.90 0.45 35.88
C LYS A 567 7.22 1.67 36.77
N LYS A 568 8.44 1.75 37.25
CA LYS A 568 8.89 2.90 38.06
C LYS A 568 8.87 4.19 37.24
N ALA A 569 9.34 4.16 36.02
CA ALA A 569 9.31 5.30 35.08
C ALA A 569 7.87 5.72 34.75
N ALA A 570 7.00 4.77 34.46
CA ALA A 570 5.57 5.02 34.20
C ALA A 570 4.89 5.69 35.39
N LEU A 571 5.18 5.24 36.63
CA LEU A 571 4.65 5.88 37.83
C LEU A 571 5.15 7.32 37.95
N GLY A 572 6.43 7.58 37.64
CA GLY A 572 7.00 8.93 37.61
C GLY A 572 6.37 9.84 36.57
N PHE A 573 6.02 9.30 35.38
CA PHE A 573 5.26 10.03 34.38
C PHE A 573 3.82 10.33 34.83
N LEU A 574 3.15 9.39 35.49
CA LEU A 574 1.82 9.62 36.06
C LEU A 574 1.83 10.69 37.16
N GLU A 575 2.85 10.70 38.02
CA GLU A 575 3.05 11.75 39.00
C GLU A 575 3.26 13.12 38.32
N ALA A 576 4.10 13.18 37.28
CA ALA A 576 4.32 14.38 36.47
C ALA A 576 3.08 14.83 35.72
N ALA A 577 2.16 13.90 35.36
CA ALA A 577 0.85 14.17 34.79
C ALA A 577 -0.18 14.70 35.83
N GLY A 578 0.17 14.73 37.11
CA GLY A 578 -0.70 15.23 38.18
C GLY A 578 -1.53 14.16 38.91
N TYR A 579 -1.24 12.86 38.69
CA TYR A 579 -1.86 11.80 39.51
C TYR A 579 -1.33 11.85 40.95
N THR A 580 -2.19 11.60 41.90
CA THR A 580 -1.79 11.44 43.30
C THR A 580 -1.15 10.07 43.48
N VAL A 581 0.09 10.04 43.99
CA VAL A 581 0.84 8.80 44.25
C VAL A 581 1.00 8.59 45.76
N ALA A 582 0.66 7.38 46.23
CA ALA A 582 0.91 6.95 47.60
C ALA A 582 1.29 5.46 47.59
N ASP A 583 2.27 5.08 48.40
CA ASP A 583 2.78 3.71 48.58
C ASP A 583 3.10 3.00 47.22
N GLY A 584 3.69 3.74 46.27
CA GLY A 584 4.10 3.23 44.98
C GLY A 584 2.93 2.99 43.99
N LYS A 585 1.75 3.55 44.26
CA LYS A 585 0.55 3.43 43.44
C LYS A 585 -0.13 4.78 43.25
N ILE A 586 -0.80 4.95 42.12
CA ILE A 586 -1.72 6.07 41.94
C ILE A 586 -3.02 5.81 42.72
N THR A 587 -3.55 6.86 43.34
CA THR A 587 -4.75 6.82 44.21
C THR A 587 -5.85 7.74 43.71
N ALA A 588 -5.51 8.76 42.91
CA ALA A 588 -6.48 9.65 42.27
C ALA A 588 -5.94 10.20 40.94
N ALA A 589 -6.81 10.40 39.98
CA ALA A 589 -6.52 11.03 38.71
C ALA A 589 -6.70 12.55 38.78
N PRO A 590 -5.93 13.35 38.04
CA PRO A 590 -6.19 14.76 37.86
C PRO A 590 -7.45 15.00 37.03
N ALA A 591 -7.93 16.24 36.98
CA ALA A 591 -9.11 16.60 36.17
C ALA A 591 -8.92 16.21 34.70
N GLY A 592 -9.99 15.67 34.09
CA GLY A 592 -9.96 15.22 32.69
C GLY A 592 -9.34 13.85 32.46
N ALA A 593 -8.48 13.36 33.36
CA ALA A 593 -7.89 12.03 33.28
C ALA A 593 -8.69 10.97 34.04
N LYS A 594 -8.38 9.70 33.81
CA LYS A 594 -9.12 8.54 34.34
C LYS A 594 -8.19 7.60 35.11
N MET A 595 -8.78 6.74 35.96
CA MET A 595 -8.08 5.63 36.61
C MET A 595 -8.20 4.32 35.81
N GLU A 596 -8.98 4.31 34.75
CA GLU A 596 -9.22 3.20 33.86
C GLU A 596 -9.22 3.68 32.41
N TYR A 597 -8.54 2.94 31.53
CA TYR A 597 -8.49 3.18 30.10
C TYR A 597 -8.71 1.89 29.32
N GLU A 598 -9.31 2.01 28.10
CA GLU A 598 -9.53 0.91 27.17
C GLU A 598 -8.46 0.90 26.07
N VAL A 599 -8.00 -0.29 25.70
CA VAL A 599 -7.26 -0.53 24.46
C VAL A 599 -8.00 -1.54 23.60
N ILE A 600 -8.26 -1.20 22.34
CA ILE A 600 -8.97 -2.06 21.39
C ILE A 600 -7.95 -2.83 20.56
N ILE A 601 -8.17 -4.13 20.42
CA ILE A 601 -7.30 -4.99 19.62
C ILE A 601 -8.14 -5.91 18.73
N PRO A 602 -7.85 -5.99 17.40
CA PRO A 602 -8.56 -6.88 16.50
C PRO A 602 -7.94 -8.30 16.53
N GLY A 603 -8.03 -8.98 17.67
CA GLY A 603 -7.51 -10.33 17.92
C GLY A 603 -8.57 -11.42 17.74
N SER A 604 -9.64 -11.14 16.98
CA SER A 604 -10.73 -12.07 16.67
C SER A 604 -11.47 -12.62 17.90
N GLY A 605 -11.43 -11.91 19.03
CA GLY A 605 -11.97 -12.35 20.31
C GLY A 605 -11.22 -13.53 20.94
N THR A 606 -10.06 -13.90 20.40
CA THR A 606 -9.25 -15.06 20.81
C THR A 606 -7.83 -14.69 21.24
N GLY A 607 -7.48 -13.40 21.14
CA GLY A 607 -6.12 -12.91 21.38
C GLY A 607 -5.13 -13.25 20.28
N ASP A 608 -5.59 -13.64 19.10
CA ASP A 608 -4.72 -13.94 17.96
C ASP A 608 -4.22 -12.65 17.27
N HIS A 609 -3.32 -11.97 17.96
CA HIS A 609 -2.69 -10.75 17.47
C HIS A 609 -1.29 -10.58 18.10
N PRO A 610 -0.26 -10.18 17.35
CA PRO A 610 1.10 -10.04 17.88
C PRO A 610 1.20 -9.10 19.08
N SER A 611 0.41 -8.04 19.13
CA SER A 611 0.42 -7.09 20.26
C SER A 611 -0.37 -7.58 21.49
N PHE A 612 -1.10 -8.70 21.42
CA PHE A 612 -1.96 -9.15 22.52
C PHE A 612 -1.16 -9.46 23.79
N MET A 613 0.03 -10.05 23.64
CA MET A 613 0.91 -10.31 24.76
C MET A 613 1.42 -9.01 25.42
N ILE A 614 1.75 -7.98 24.62
CA ILE A 614 2.13 -6.65 25.15
C ILE A 614 1.02 -6.12 26.03
N LEU A 615 -0.23 -6.16 25.56
CA LEU A 615 -1.37 -5.63 26.30
C LEU A 615 -1.62 -6.43 27.59
N THR A 616 -1.48 -7.75 27.53
CA THR A 616 -1.67 -8.62 28.70
C THR A 616 -0.66 -8.35 29.79
N GLU A 617 0.61 -8.19 29.45
CA GLU A 617 1.67 -7.84 30.42
C GLU A 617 1.53 -6.38 30.91
N ALA A 618 1.18 -5.47 30.01
CA ALA A 618 0.90 -4.07 30.38
C ALA A 618 -0.29 -3.98 31.35
N GLN A 619 -1.36 -4.76 31.16
CA GLN A 619 -2.52 -4.81 32.06
C GLN A 619 -2.10 -5.18 33.47
N LYS A 620 -1.23 -6.19 33.63
CA LYS A 620 -0.67 -6.61 34.93
C LYS A 620 0.20 -5.50 35.55
N ALA A 621 1.09 -4.92 34.74
CA ALA A 621 2.00 -3.86 35.19
C ALA A 621 1.24 -2.62 35.67
N PHE A 622 0.20 -2.20 34.94
CA PHE A 622 -0.67 -1.08 35.34
C PHE A 622 -1.48 -1.37 36.60
N ALA A 623 -2.00 -2.59 36.75
CA ALA A 623 -2.72 -2.99 37.98
C ALA A 623 -1.82 -2.92 39.23
N GLU A 624 -0.54 -3.25 39.11
CA GLU A 624 0.44 -3.14 40.19
C GLU A 624 0.67 -1.68 40.65
N ILE A 625 0.58 -0.72 39.74
CA ILE A 625 0.76 0.72 40.05
C ILE A 625 -0.58 1.45 40.26
N GLY A 626 -1.71 0.73 40.29
CA GLY A 626 -3.03 1.26 40.65
C GLY A 626 -3.88 1.80 39.50
N MET A 627 -3.49 1.56 38.24
CA MET A 627 -4.29 1.91 37.06
C MET A 627 -4.94 0.64 36.49
N LYS A 628 -6.15 0.76 35.98
CA LYS A 628 -6.82 -0.33 35.26
C LYS A 628 -6.68 -0.12 33.75
N LEU A 629 -6.14 -1.13 33.04
CA LEU A 629 -6.16 -1.22 31.58
C LEU A 629 -7.15 -2.30 31.19
N THR A 630 -8.18 -1.94 30.42
CA THR A 630 -9.16 -2.88 29.87
C THR A 630 -8.80 -3.21 28.44
N ILE A 631 -8.62 -4.50 28.14
CA ILE A 631 -8.36 -4.99 26.79
C ILE A 631 -9.70 -5.35 26.16
N ASN A 632 -10.04 -4.70 25.06
CA ASN A 632 -11.23 -4.96 24.26
C ASN A 632 -10.82 -5.68 22.97
N ASP A 633 -10.86 -7.02 23.01
CA ASP A 633 -10.53 -7.86 21.86
C ASP A 633 -11.78 -8.02 20.98
N VAL A 634 -11.83 -7.26 19.89
CA VAL A 634 -12.98 -7.26 18.98
C VAL A 634 -12.90 -8.43 18.00
N SER A 635 -14.04 -9.09 17.80
CA SER A 635 -14.18 -10.19 16.85
C SER A 635 -14.25 -9.70 15.40
N ASN A 636 -14.71 -8.47 15.19
CA ASN A 636 -14.80 -7.81 13.90
C ASN A 636 -13.94 -6.54 13.89
N SER A 637 -12.99 -6.47 12.98
CA SER A 637 -12.13 -5.29 12.85
C SER A 637 -12.89 -4.01 12.48
N ALA A 638 -14.06 -4.11 11.86
CA ALA A 638 -14.92 -2.95 11.57
C ALA A 638 -15.32 -2.18 12.84
N ASP A 639 -15.49 -2.87 13.98
CA ASP A 639 -15.82 -2.22 15.26
C ASP A 639 -14.71 -1.27 15.72
N LEU A 640 -13.45 -1.63 15.50
CA LEU A 640 -12.30 -0.76 15.74
C LEU A 640 -12.38 0.49 14.86
N TRP A 641 -12.56 0.32 13.54
CA TRP A 641 -12.57 1.43 12.61
C TRP A 641 -13.74 2.38 12.83
N ASN A 642 -14.92 1.86 13.16
CA ASN A 642 -16.09 2.66 13.53
C ASN A 642 -15.82 3.53 14.78
N LYS A 643 -15.18 2.98 15.81
CA LYS A 643 -14.82 3.75 17.02
C LYS A 643 -13.75 4.81 16.72
N LEU A 644 -12.78 4.51 15.84
CA LEU A 644 -11.77 5.47 15.42
C LEU A 644 -12.40 6.63 14.63
N GLN A 645 -13.26 6.33 13.66
CA GLN A 645 -13.96 7.35 12.87
C GLN A 645 -14.86 8.24 13.74
N ALA A 646 -15.52 7.63 14.75
CA ALA A 646 -16.31 8.35 15.74
C ALA A 646 -15.44 9.11 16.77
N LYS A 647 -14.09 9.00 16.72
CA LYS A 647 -13.15 9.60 17.69
C LYS A 647 -13.39 9.13 19.13
N GLN A 648 -13.87 7.90 19.32
CA GLN A 648 -14.23 7.34 20.62
C GLN A 648 -13.18 6.39 21.20
N ALA A 649 -12.24 5.90 20.38
CA ALA A 649 -11.16 5.04 20.86
C ALA A 649 -10.18 5.83 21.74
N GLU A 650 -9.76 5.25 22.87
CA GLU A 650 -8.69 5.78 23.70
C GLU A 650 -7.34 5.29 23.20
N MET A 651 -7.20 3.97 23.03
CA MET A 651 -6.03 3.30 22.49
C MET A 651 -6.43 2.14 21.60
N TRP A 652 -5.57 1.78 20.65
CA TRP A 652 -5.85 0.67 19.72
C TRP A 652 -4.59 0.05 19.15
N CYS A 653 -4.68 -1.19 18.68
CA CYS A 653 -3.64 -1.86 17.91
C CYS A 653 -4.01 -1.88 16.43
N ALA A 654 -3.07 -1.50 15.57
CA ALA A 654 -3.24 -1.53 14.12
C ALA A 654 -1.89 -1.62 13.40
N ALA A 655 -1.91 -1.58 12.07
CA ALA A 655 -0.72 -1.54 11.23
C ALA A 655 -0.87 -0.51 10.11
N TRP A 656 0.24 0.13 9.73
CA TRP A 656 0.36 0.96 8.54
C TRP A 656 1.05 0.21 7.42
N GLN A 657 0.57 0.41 6.20
CA GLN A 657 1.30 0.08 4.99
C GLN A 657 2.07 1.32 4.53
N ALA A 658 3.37 1.18 4.30
CA ALA A 658 4.18 2.30 3.85
C ALA A 658 4.21 2.43 2.32
N THR A 659 4.60 3.60 1.84
CA THR A 659 4.87 3.93 0.43
C THR A 659 6.35 4.24 0.23
N PRO A 660 6.88 4.24 -1.02
CA PRO A 660 8.27 4.61 -1.27
C PRO A 660 8.62 6.02 -0.78
N ASP A 661 7.70 6.98 -0.93
CA ASP A 661 7.83 8.29 -0.29
C ASP A 661 7.24 8.24 1.12
N PRO A 662 8.00 8.58 2.17
CA PRO A 662 7.53 8.53 3.56
C PRO A 662 6.72 9.77 3.96
N ASP A 663 5.89 10.29 3.08
CA ASP A 663 5.06 11.48 3.32
C ASP A 663 4.14 11.29 4.53
N MET A 664 4.25 12.20 5.49
CA MET A 664 3.52 12.15 6.75
C MET A 664 2.22 12.96 6.73
N PHE A 665 1.90 13.62 5.62
CA PHE A 665 0.76 14.53 5.49
C PHE A 665 -0.57 13.83 5.76
N GLN A 666 -0.78 12.67 5.17
CA GLN A 666 -2.05 11.95 5.31
C GLN A 666 -2.31 11.54 6.76
N VAL A 667 -1.26 11.08 7.46
CA VAL A 667 -1.41 10.45 8.78
C VAL A 667 -1.39 11.47 9.92
N TYR A 668 -0.54 12.50 9.83
CA TYR A 668 -0.25 13.36 10.99
C TYR A 668 -0.57 14.84 10.79
N TYR A 669 -0.77 15.31 9.55
CA TYR A 669 -1.08 16.72 9.31
C TYR A 669 -2.45 17.08 9.89
N SER A 670 -2.49 18.09 10.77
CA SER A 670 -3.70 18.45 11.50
C SER A 670 -4.49 19.58 10.86
N ASP A 671 -3.84 20.41 10.03
CA ASP A 671 -4.41 21.66 9.50
C ASP A 671 -4.94 22.61 10.59
N ILE A 672 -4.24 22.67 11.72
CA ILE A 672 -4.64 23.46 12.89
C ILE A 672 -4.81 24.94 12.54
N ALA A 673 -4.05 25.45 11.57
CA ALA A 673 -4.14 26.83 11.09
C ALA A 673 -5.53 27.15 10.47
N ASN A 674 -6.24 26.13 9.94
CA ASN A 674 -7.55 26.25 9.33
C ASN A 674 -8.67 25.58 10.15
N GLY A 675 -8.44 25.34 11.44
CA GLY A 675 -9.47 24.84 12.35
C GLY A 675 -9.36 23.36 12.71
N GLY A 676 -8.21 22.72 12.46
CA GLY A 676 -7.91 21.40 13.00
C GLY A 676 -8.62 20.24 12.29
N ALA A 677 -9.05 20.43 11.06
CA ALA A 677 -9.71 19.40 10.26
C ALA A 677 -9.02 19.23 8.92
N ASN A 678 -8.11 18.26 8.82
CA ASN A 678 -7.60 17.77 7.54
C ASN A 678 -8.64 16.79 6.93
N PRO A 679 -9.57 17.26 6.06
CA PRO A 679 -10.60 16.39 5.51
C PRO A 679 -9.93 15.32 4.63
N GLY A 680 -10.13 14.06 4.96
CA GLY A 680 -9.57 12.92 4.26
C GLY A 680 -8.20 12.46 4.76
N GLY A 681 -7.61 13.15 5.74
CA GLY A 681 -6.44 12.65 6.48
C GLY A 681 -6.82 11.62 7.54
N SER A 682 -5.84 10.88 8.04
CA SER A 682 -6.01 9.87 9.10
C SER A 682 -5.72 10.39 10.50
N ASN A 683 -5.31 11.66 10.64
CA ASN A 683 -5.01 12.26 11.96
C ASN A 683 -6.22 12.30 12.91
N TYR A 684 -7.45 12.13 12.38
CA TYR A 684 -8.64 11.98 13.22
C TYR A 684 -8.52 10.83 14.23
N GLN A 685 -7.68 9.84 13.95
CA GLN A 685 -7.42 8.71 14.86
C GLN A 685 -6.62 9.17 16.08
N TYR A 686 -5.53 9.92 15.85
CA TYR A 686 -4.60 10.38 16.88
C TYR A 686 -5.02 11.71 17.51
N GLN A 687 -5.59 12.59 16.71
CA GLN A 687 -5.91 13.98 17.05
C GLN A 687 -4.69 14.76 17.60
N ILE A 688 -3.53 14.59 16.95
CA ILE A 688 -2.36 15.43 17.19
C ILE A 688 -2.62 16.79 16.54
N GLU A 689 -2.54 17.85 17.34
CA GLU A 689 -2.73 19.25 16.93
C GLU A 689 -1.46 20.04 17.25
N ASP A 690 -0.51 20.06 16.31
CA ASP A 690 0.81 20.68 16.49
C ASP A 690 1.21 21.48 15.25
N ALA A 691 1.20 22.81 15.37
CA ALA A 691 1.52 23.72 14.26
C ALA A 691 2.97 23.61 13.77
N ASP A 692 3.90 23.24 14.64
CA ASP A 692 5.30 23.01 14.23
C ASP A 692 5.40 21.73 13.42
N LEU A 693 4.70 20.65 13.83
CA LEU A 693 4.64 19.40 13.09
C LEU A 693 3.99 19.63 11.71
N ASP A 694 2.86 20.35 11.67
CA ASP A 694 2.21 20.72 10.41
C ASP A 694 3.16 21.49 9.48
N THR A 695 3.91 22.44 10.02
CA THR A 695 4.89 23.22 9.27
C THR A 695 6.00 22.34 8.71
N MET A 696 6.59 21.45 9.51
CA MET A 696 7.66 20.57 9.09
C MET A 696 7.19 19.56 8.03
N ILE A 697 5.97 19.02 8.15
CA ILE A 697 5.37 18.13 7.14
C ILE A 697 5.24 18.85 5.80
N LEU A 698 4.73 20.09 5.80
CA LEU A 698 4.60 20.88 4.57
C LEU A 698 5.97 21.21 3.96
N GLN A 699 6.95 21.61 4.78
CA GLN A 699 8.32 21.87 4.30
C GLN A 699 8.97 20.64 3.67
N ALA A 700 8.75 19.44 4.24
CA ALA A 700 9.23 18.20 3.64
C ALA A 700 8.59 17.91 2.28
N ARG A 701 7.31 18.24 2.08
CA ARG A 701 6.58 18.07 0.81
C ARG A 701 6.97 19.12 -0.25
N GLU A 702 7.39 20.29 0.19
CA GLU A 702 7.73 21.43 -0.67
C GLU A 702 9.23 21.51 -1.00
N SER A 703 9.95 20.40 -0.92
CA SER A 703 11.37 20.31 -1.28
C SER A 703 11.62 19.09 -2.17
N THR A 704 12.48 19.25 -3.17
CA THR A 704 13.01 18.16 -3.99
C THR A 704 14.36 17.64 -3.45
N ASP A 705 14.96 18.31 -2.48
CA ASP A 705 16.21 17.91 -1.82
C ASP A 705 15.95 16.78 -0.82
N GLN A 706 16.36 15.56 -1.18
CA GLN A 706 16.12 14.37 -0.39
C GLN A 706 16.80 14.40 0.99
N GLU A 707 17.99 14.98 1.12
CA GLU A 707 18.72 15.08 2.38
C GLU A 707 18.03 16.09 3.32
N TYR A 708 17.57 17.21 2.78
CA TYR A 708 16.75 18.16 3.53
C TYR A 708 15.45 17.50 4.00
N ARG A 709 14.76 16.76 3.12
CA ARG A 709 13.53 16.03 3.47
C ARG A 709 13.78 14.98 4.55
N LYS A 710 14.88 14.22 4.47
CA LYS A 710 15.28 13.25 5.50
C LYS A 710 15.43 13.92 6.87
N THR A 711 16.06 15.09 6.89
CA THR A 711 16.22 15.90 8.12
C THR A 711 14.86 16.35 8.68
N MET A 712 13.95 16.83 7.81
CA MET A 712 12.61 17.25 8.21
C MET A 712 11.78 16.07 8.73
N TYR A 713 11.83 14.92 8.05
CA TYR A 713 11.13 13.72 8.53
C TYR A 713 11.66 13.21 9.86
N LYS A 714 12.97 13.28 10.09
CA LYS A 714 13.52 12.96 11.43
C LYS A 714 12.95 13.87 12.52
N ALA A 715 12.84 15.17 12.24
CA ALA A 715 12.25 16.13 13.18
C ALA A 715 10.75 15.86 13.41
N CYS A 716 10.00 15.51 12.33
CA CYS A 716 8.60 15.09 12.46
C CYS A 716 8.45 13.84 13.33
N LEU A 717 9.28 12.81 13.09
CA LEU A 717 9.27 11.57 13.85
C LEU A 717 9.57 11.80 15.34
N ASP A 718 10.55 12.64 15.66
CA ASP A 718 10.85 13.01 17.04
C ASP A 718 9.66 13.71 17.72
N LYS A 719 8.96 14.58 16.99
CA LYS A 719 7.75 15.27 17.48
C LYS A 719 6.60 14.30 17.72
N ILE A 720 6.38 13.33 16.82
CA ILE A 720 5.34 12.29 16.96
C ILE A 720 5.63 11.41 18.20
N ILE A 721 6.89 11.01 18.40
CA ILE A 721 7.30 10.29 19.60
C ILE A 721 7.10 11.13 20.85
N ASP A 722 7.39 12.44 20.82
CA ASP A 722 7.16 13.36 21.95
C ASP A 722 5.67 13.45 22.32
N TRP A 723 4.78 13.51 21.34
CA TRP A 723 3.33 13.45 21.56
C TRP A 723 2.85 12.12 22.16
N SER A 724 3.63 11.05 21.96
CA SER A 724 3.34 9.70 22.45
C SER A 724 1.95 9.18 22.06
N CYS A 725 1.51 9.54 20.85
CA CYS A 725 0.23 9.12 20.30
C CYS A 725 0.36 7.87 19.41
N GLU A 726 1.57 7.51 19.02
CA GLU A 726 1.87 6.27 18.32
C GLU A 726 3.10 5.59 18.95
N VAL A 727 2.90 4.35 19.38
CA VAL A 727 3.97 3.49 19.91
C VAL A 727 4.35 2.51 18.81
N PRO A 728 5.49 2.69 18.13
CA PRO A 728 5.96 1.76 17.10
C PRO A 728 6.32 0.43 17.74
N ILE A 729 5.84 -0.69 17.21
CA ILE A 729 6.00 -2.00 17.85
C ILE A 729 6.91 -2.89 17.02
N TYR A 730 6.50 -3.28 15.82
CA TYR A 730 7.22 -4.26 15.02
C TYR A 730 7.12 -4.01 13.53
N GLN A 731 8.11 -4.47 12.82
CA GLN A 731 8.10 -4.64 11.37
C GLN A 731 8.29 -6.11 11.04
N ARG A 732 7.34 -6.70 10.28
CA ARG A 732 7.41 -8.10 9.85
C ARG A 732 8.47 -8.28 8.78
N LYS A 733 8.88 -9.53 8.58
CA LYS A 733 9.68 -9.94 7.43
C LYS A 733 8.82 -10.66 6.40
N GLU A 734 9.19 -10.45 5.15
CA GLU A 734 8.71 -11.20 4.00
C GLU A 734 9.84 -12.09 3.49
N VAL A 735 9.49 -13.21 2.87
CA VAL A 735 10.47 -14.12 2.31
C VAL A 735 10.18 -14.41 0.84
N THR A 736 11.25 -14.50 0.08
CA THR A 736 11.26 -15.15 -1.22
C THR A 736 12.09 -16.42 -1.09
N ILE A 737 11.51 -17.54 -1.45
CA ILE A 737 12.20 -18.83 -1.46
C ILE A 737 12.49 -19.29 -2.89
N PHE A 738 13.64 -19.89 -3.06
CA PHE A 738 14.15 -20.40 -4.33
C PHE A 738 14.53 -21.87 -4.22
N SER A 739 14.31 -22.62 -5.27
CA SER A 739 14.88 -23.97 -5.39
C SER A 739 16.41 -23.89 -5.49
N ALA A 740 17.13 -24.19 -4.43
CA ALA A 740 18.59 -24.21 -4.42
C ALA A 740 19.19 -25.28 -5.37
N GLN A 741 18.37 -26.24 -5.82
CA GLN A 741 18.75 -27.27 -6.77
C GLN A 741 18.59 -26.85 -8.23
N ARG A 742 17.69 -25.90 -8.51
CA ARG A 742 17.37 -25.48 -9.87
C ARG A 742 17.81 -24.06 -10.20
N VAL A 743 17.96 -23.18 -9.21
CA VAL A 743 18.43 -21.81 -9.36
C VAL A 743 19.88 -21.70 -8.91
N GLN A 744 20.75 -21.08 -9.70
CA GLN A 744 22.10 -20.73 -9.26
C GLN A 744 22.01 -19.58 -8.26
N VAL A 745 22.17 -19.88 -6.98
CA VAL A 745 21.93 -18.96 -5.85
C VAL A 745 22.76 -17.66 -5.94
N ASP A 746 24.00 -17.77 -6.45
CA ASP A 746 24.91 -16.64 -6.65
C ASP A 746 24.50 -15.68 -7.79
N THR A 747 23.48 -16.04 -8.56
CA THR A 747 22.93 -15.21 -9.65
C THR A 747 21.61 -14.53 -9.28
N ILE A 748 21.09 -14.78 -8.09
CA ILE A 748 19.89 -14.11 -7.55
C ILE A 748 20.25 -12.65 -7.24
N THR A 749 19.30 -11.73 -7.45
CA THR A 749 19.44 -10.32 -7.07
C THR A 749 19.95 -10.20 -5.63
N PRO A 750 21.14 -9.63 -5.40
CA PRO A 750 21.72 -9.54 -4.06
C PRO A 750 21.06 -8.42 -3.24
N ASP A 751 21.08 -8.59 -1.90
CA ASP A 751 20.58 -7.60 -0.94
C ASP A 751 19.22 -7.00 -1.37
N MET A 752 18.25 -7.90 -1.60
CA MET A 752 16.89 -7.52 -1.96
C MET A 752 16.25 -6.65 -0.87
N SER A 753 15.27 -5.85 -1.27
CA SER A 753 14.46 -5.03 -0.37
C SER A 753 12.98 -5.06 -0.81
N PRO A 754 12.02 -4.50 -0.08
CA PRO A 754 10.64 -4.37 -0.54
C PRO A 754 10.50 -3.59 -1.84
N PHE A 755 11.45 -2.68 -2.12
CA PHE A 755 11.50 -1.86 -3.32
C PHE A 755 12.32 -2.51 -4.45
N TYR A 756 13.29 -3.36 -4.11
CA TYR A 756 14.22 -3.98 -5.04
C TYR A 756 14.10 -5.50 -4.96
N LYS A 757 13.16 -6.02 -5.74
CA LYS A 757 12.72 -7.42 -5.66
C LYS A 757 13.67 -8.37 -6.38
N TRP A 758 13.49 -9.66 -6.20
CA TRP A 758 14.30 -10.73 -6.79
C TRP A 758 14.39 -10.66 -8.32
N TYR A 759 13.39 -10.08 -8.98
CA TYR A 759 13.33 -9.95 -10.42
C TYR A 759 13.85 -8.60 -10.96
N THR A 760 14.30 -7.69 -10.11
CA THR A 760 14.78 -6.37 -10.57
C THR A 760 16.07 -6.48 -11.39
N GLU A 761 16.94 -7.47 -11.08
CA GLU A 761 18.13 -7.82 -11.86
C GLU A 761 17.98 -9.20 -12.54
N ILE A 762 16.77 -9.52 -13.01
CA ILE A 762 16.41 -10.87 -13.51
C ILE A 762 17.21 -11.30 -14.75
N GLU A 763 17.80 -10.35 -15.48
CA GLU A 763 18.70 -10.65 -16.61
C GLU A 763 19.94 -11.45 -16.18
N ASN A 764 20.31 -11.38 -14.91
CA ASN A 764 21.45 -12.09 -14.34
C ASN A 764 21.11 -13.50 -13.86
N LEU A 765 19.84 -13.77 -13.51
CA LEU A 765 19.42 -15.02 -12.93
C LEU A 765 19.59 -16.20 -13.89
N GLN A 766 20.17 -17.29 -13.38
CA GLN A 766 20.43 -18.51 -14.15
C GLN A 766 19.86 -19.74 -13.46
N LEU A 767 19.37 -20.68 -14.27
CA LEU A 767 19.04 -22.01 -13.80
C LEU A 767 20.32 -22.87 -13.72
N ALA A 768 20.34 -23.81 -12.75
CA ALA A 768 21.35 -24.83 -12.67
C ALA A 768 21.26 -25.76 -13.91
N LYS A 769 22.41 -26.24 -14.38
CA LYS A 769 22.49 -27.12 -15.56
C LYS A 769 22.01 -28.52 -15.24
#